data_9c3f3a5802174999050fd17a1972e40b
#
_entry.id   9c3f3a5802174999050fd17a1972e40b
#
_cell.length_a   1.000
_cell.length_b   1.000
_cell.length_c   1.000
_cell.angle_alpha   90.00
_cell.angle_beta   90.00
_cell.angle_gamma   90.00
#
_symmetry.space_group_name_H-M   'P 1'
#
loop_
_entity.id
_entity.type
_entity.pdbx_description
1 polymer ?
#
loop_
_entity_poly.entity_id
_entity_poly.type
_entity_poly.pdbx_seq_one_letter_code
_entity_poly.pdbx_strand_id
1 'polypeptide(L)'
;MDLYLLLVTVSATIFTLLCSTIFFIVYGKFRVQENKIIASSSPPSPKSSLPRNWTPDVFPSFHGADVRKSFLSHFLKECRSKAISLFIDNEITRGEYIGPELKKAIQGSRIAIVLLSKRYASSSWCLDELVEIMKCKEELGQTVIPVFYKVDPTDVKKQAGEFGKVFKETCKGKRNEVIVKWSLALAKVATLAGYHSKNWDNEAKMVEDVATEVAKKLFNSTPSRDFDEFIGMEAHMNKISRVLRTDLDEVRMIGIWGPAGIGKTTIARCLFNQLSDTFQYSVFMMNVKTMYTPPVCSDDYTVKLHLQQKLLSQLTNQKEEDLKISHLGVAQERLKDKKVLVVLDNVDRLVQLEAMAKKTGWFGNGSRIIITTQDRKILKAHGITDIYKVDFPSDREAIQMFCMYAFGQKSPEDGFEMLVWQVTRLAGRLPLGLRVMGSYFRGMSKEEWENTLPGLRMCLDGEIESILMFSYNALSHENKDLFLHIACFFNYGWIEKVVEHLSKRFSDVRQQLNVLAEKSLIFLEIGRVSMHDMLVQLGGNIVRKQPTEPGQRQFLVDKREICEVLADGSAGSRSVIGIKFYGNKINVSERAFEGMSNLQFLRIRQERDGEGDTFHLFGGPSYLSRQLRLLDWKYFPMTCLHCIPNPELLVELIMFCSKLEKLWEGTKLLSNLKWVRLRDSKNLKDVSSLSTATSLQELDLTGCSSLVKLPYSIGNATNLQFLSLRSCSSLVELPSSIGNAIRNLEMLKSCGASCLYWKPP
;
A
#
# COMPACT_ATOMS: atom_id res chain seq x y z
N MET A 1 -56.12 -27.21 9.78
CA MET A 1 -55.21 -26.05 9.43
C MET A 1 -53.77 -26.40 9.63
N ASP A 2 -53.43 -27.40 10.42
CA ASP A 2 -52.02 -27.74 10.76
C ASP A 2 -51.28 -28.63 9.73
N LEU A 3 -52.02 -29.46 8.98
CA LEU A 3 -51.40 -30.37 8.01
C LEU A 3 -50.87 -29.62 6.77
N TYR A 4 -51.54 -28.54 6.36
CA TYR A 4 -51.14 -27.71 5.23
C TYR A 4 -49.88 -26.87 5.57
N LEU A 5 -49.80 -26.38 6.80
CA LEU A 5 -48.63 -25.63 7.30
C LEU A 5 -47.38 -26.54 7.41
N LEU A 6 -47.60 -27.78 7.85
CA LEU A 6 -46.53 -28.79 7.94
C LEU A 6 -46.01 -29.19 6.53
N LEU A 7 -46.92 -29.36 5.54
CA LEU A 7 -46.51 -29.66 4.17
C LEU A 7 -45.76 -28.50 3.50
N VAL A 8 -46.14 -27.25 3.77
CA VAL A 8 -45.45 -26.06 3.25
C VAL A 8 -44.09 -25.90 3.88
N THR A 9 -43.93 -26.13 5.18
CA THR A 9 -42.64 -26.05 5.85
C THR A 9 -41.69 -27.17 5.43
N VAL A 10 -42.17 -28.38 5.26
CA VAL A 10 -41.38 -29.52 4.77
C VAL A 10 -40.95 -29.31 3.31
N SER A 11 -41.86 -28.81 2.45
CA SER A 11 -41.49 -28.51 1.06
C SER A 11 -40.49 -27.35 0.94
N ALA A 12 -40.58 -26.32 1.78
CA ALA A 12 -39.64 -25.23 1.81
C ALA A 12 -38.25 -25.66 2.30
N THR A 13 -38.19 -26.56 3.31
CA THR A 13 -36.93 -27.11 3.78
C THR A 13 -36.27 -28.05 2.76
N ILE A 14 -37.04 -28.88 2.05
CA ILE A 14 -36.53 -29.72 0.97
C ILE A 14 -36.00 -28.84 -0.19
N PHE A 15 -36.71 -27.78 -0.55
CA PHE A 15 -36.28 -26.85 -1.60
C PHE A 15 -35.01 -26.12 -1.25
N THR A 16 -34.83 -25.66 0.00
CA THR A 16 -33.60 -25.00 0.44
C THR A 16 -32.40 -25.97 0.48
N LEU A 17 -32.62 -27.23 0.89
CA LEU A 17 -31.60 -28.27 0.85
C LEU A 17 -31.18 -28.64 -0.59
N LEU A 18 -32.17 -28.73 -1.51
CA LEU A 18 -31.88 -28.97 -2.93
C LEU A 18 -31.13 -27.80 -3.57
N CYS A 19 -31.49 -26.56 -3.31
CA CYS A 19 -30.79 -25.38 -3.78
C CYS A 19 -29.33 -25.33 -3.23
N SER A 20 -29.14 -25.66 -1.96
CA SER A 20 -27.83 -25.73 -1.33
C SER A 20 -26.95 -26.83 -1.97
N THR A 21 -27.49 -28.02 -2.19
CA THR A 21 -26.74 -29.12 -2.84
C THR A 21 -26.40 -28.81 -4.30
N ILE A 22 -27.32 -28.20 -5.05
CA ILE A 22 -27.08 -27.77 -6.43
C ILE A 22 -26.00 -26.67 -6.45
N PHE A 23 -26.02 -25.71 -5.51
CA PHE A 23 -25.02 -24.69 -5.37
C PHE A 23 -23.64 -25.28 -5.10
N PHE A 24 -23.53 -26.27 -4.18
CA PHE A 24 -22.27 -26.96 -3.91
C PHE A 24 -21.75 -27.79 -5.10
N ILE A 25 -22.63 -28.42 -5.86
CA ILE A 25 -22.26 -29.21 -7.05
C ILE A 25 -21.80 -28.28 -8.19
N VAL A 26 -22.50 -27.16 -8.40
CA VAL A 26 -22.15 -26.18 -9.42
C VAL A 26 -20.83 -25.45 -9.04
N TYR A 27 -20.70 -25.05 -7.77
CA TYR A 27 -19.48 -24.43 -7.27
C TYR A 27 -18.28 -25.38 -7.30
N GLY A 28 -18.49 -26.66 -6.96
CA GLY A 28 -17.47 -27.71 -7.10
C GLY A 28 -17.03 -27.95 -8.54
N LYS A 29 -17.97 -27.95 -9.50
CA LYS A 29 -17.66 -28.07 -10.92
C LYS A 29 -16.93 -26.84 -11.49
N PHE A 30 -17.30 -25.64 -11.07
CA PHE A 30 -16.59 -24.40 -11.45
C PHE A 30 -15.13 -24.42 -10.94
N ARG A 31 -14.91 -24.83 -9.70
CA ARG A 31 -13.58 -24.93 -9.11
C ARG A 31 -12.69 -25.98 -9.78
N VAL A 32 -13.28 -27.10 -10.25
CA VAL A 32 -12.55 -28.13 -10.98
C VAL A 32 -12.25 -27.68 -12.43
N GLN A 33 -13.11 -26.83 -13.00
CA GLN A 33 -12.90 -26.31 -14.36
C GLN A 33 -11.88 -25.17 -14.38
N GLU A 34 -11.86 -24.30 -13.36
CA GLU A 34 -10.78 -23.31 -13.18
C GLU A 34 -9.40 -23.98 -13.00
N ASN A 35 -9.33 -25.04 -12.19
CA ASN A 35 -8.09 -25.79 -12.03
C ASN A 35 -7.65 -26.55 -13.29
N LYS A 36 -8.57 -26.91 -14.19
CA LYS A 36 -8.22 -27.53 -15.48
C LYS A 36 -7.83 -26.50 -16.55
N ILE A 37 -8.41 -25.30 -16.53
CA ILE A 37 -8.06 -24.20 -17.44
C ILE A 37 -6.69 -23.60 -17.07
N ILE A 38 -6.37 -23.55 -15.77
CA ILE A 38 -5.05 -23.11 -15.29
C ILE A 38 -3.95 -24.13 -15.62
N ALA A 39 -4.29 -25.42 -15.77
CA ALA A 39 -3.33 -26.46 -16.10
C ALA A 39 -3.05 -26.59 -17.61
N SER A 40 -3.82 -25.94 -18.51
CA SER A 40 -3.72 -26.15 -19.96
C SER A 40 -3.30 -24.94 -20.79
N SER A 41 -2.95 -23.79 -20.17
CA SER A 41 -2.56 -22.57 -20.89
C SER A 41 -1.34 -21.83 -20.34
N SER A 42 -0.38 -22.56 -19.78
CA SER A 42 0.95 -22.01 -19.54
C SER A 42 1.81 -22.23 -20.80
N PRO A 43 2.31 -21.16 -21.45
CA PRO A 43 3.42 -21.33 -22.36
C PRO A 43 4.60 -21.90 -21.56
N PRO A 44 5.49 -22.71 -22.18
CA PRO A 44 6.64 -23.28 -21.48
C PRO A 44 7.47 -22.13 -20.93
N SER A 45 7.45 -21.96 -19.60
CA SER A 45 8.34 -21.07 -18.88
C SER A 45 9.77 -21.41 -19.31
N PRO A 46 10.63 -20.42 -19.58
CA PRO A 46 12.05 -20.71 -19.70
C PRO A 46 12.44 -21.41 -18.41
N LYS A 47 13.11 -22.57 -18.56
CA LYS A 47 13.55 -23.41 -17.44
C LYS A 47 14.12 -22.51 -16.35
N SER A 48 13.36 -22.28 -15.28
CA SER A 48 13.89 -21.69 -14.07
C SER A 48 14.91 -22.69 -13.53
N SER A 49 16.18 -22.43 -13.84
CA SER A 49 17.27 -23.12 -13.17
C SER A 49 17.08 -22.82 -11.68
N LEU A 50 16.81 -23.84 -10.87
CA LEU A 50 16.94 -23.79 -9.42
C LEU A 50 18.24 -23.03 -9.10
N PRO A 51 18.25 -22.11 -8.12
CA PRO A 51 19.44 -21.38 -7.78
C PRO A 51 20.55 -22.39 -7.47
N ARG A 52 21.60 -22.37 -8.28
CA ARG A 52 22.70 -23.30 -8.15
C ARG A 52 23.47 -22.93 -6.89
N ASN A 53 23.58 -23.83 -5.94
CA ASN A 53 24.45 -23.64 -4.77
C ASN A 53 25.90 -23.69 -5.26
N TRP A 54 26.47 -22.51 -5.51
CA TRP A 54 27.86 -22.35 -5.85
C TRP A 54 28.69 -22.49 -4.57
N THR A 55 29.47 -23.54 -4.49
CA THR A 55 30.45 -23.79 -3.41
C THR A 55 31.67 -24.51 -3.98
N PRO A 56 32.86 -23.95 -3.88
CA PRO A 56 33.27 -22.65 -3.29
C PRO A 56 32.94 -21.44 -4.19
N ASP A 57 33.11 -20.20 -3.68
CA ASP A 57 32.84 -18.97 -4.44
C ASP A 57 33.79 -18.81 -5.64
N VAL A 58 35.08 -19.14 -5.42
CA VAL A 58 36.16 -18.88 -6.37
C VAL A 58 37.01 -20.13 -6.55
N PHE A 59 37.27 -20.48 -7.81
CA PHE A 59 38.27 -21.49 -8.19
C PHE A 59 39.50 -20.81 -8.78
N PRO A 60 40.70 -20.90 -8.14
CA PRO A 60 41.95 -20.43 -8.70
C PRO A 60 42.63 -21.52 -9.50
N SER A 61 42.90 -21.31 -10.80
CA SER A 61 43.75 -22.17 -11.63
C SER A 61 45.12 -21.52 -11.78
N PHE A 62 46.20 -22.23 -11.40
CA PHE A 62 47.55 -21.67 -11.32
C PHE A 62 48.64 -22.76 -11.44
N HIS A 63 49.83 -22.32 -11.84
CA HIS A 63 51.03 -23.15 -11.74
C HIS A 63 51.74 -22.94 -10.41
N GLY A 64 51.75 -23.94 -9.53
CA GLY A 64 52.16 -23.82 -8.13
C GLY A 64 53.58 -23.30 -7.93
N ALA A 65 54.54 -23.74 -8.75
CA ALA A 65 55.95 -23.30 -8.60
C ALA A 65 56.17 -21.81 -8.94
N ASP A 66 55.25 -21.16 -9.68
CA ASP A 66 55.40 -19.75 -10.06
C ASP A 66 54.76 -18.78 -9.07
N VAL A 67 53.63 -19.16 -8.47
CA VAL A 67 52.77 -18.19 -7.77
C VAL A 67 52.33 -18.61 -6.36
N ARG A 68 52.51 -19.90 -5.96
CA ARG A 68 51.99 -20.41 -4.67
C ARG A 68 52.53 -19.69 -3.45
N LYS A 69 53.83 -19.37 -3.40
CA LYS A 69 54.51 -18.70 -2.28
C LYS A 69 54.50 -17.17 -2.36
N SER A 70 54.08 -16.61 -3.50
CA SER A 70 54.06 -15.17 -3.75
C SER A 70 52.58 -14.69 -3.88
N PHE A 71 52.14 -14.37 -5.07
CA PHE A 71 50.81 -13.83 -5.37
C PHE A 71 49.66 -14.61 -4.71
N LEU A 72 49.63 -15.93 -4.87
CA LEU A 72 48.52 -16.74 -4.42
C LEU A 72 48.36 -16.70 -2.88
N SER A 73 49.46 -16.76 -2.11
CA SER A 73 49.39 -16.73 -0.65
C SER A 73 48.79 -15.42 -0.13
N HIS A 74 49.16 -14.30 -0.73
CA HIS A 74 48.63 -12.97 -0.39
C HIS A 74 47.19 -12.83 -0.86
N PHE A 75 46.83 -13.33 -2.06
CA PHE A 75 45.50 -13.31 -2.59
C PHE A 75 44.50 -14.12 -1.73
N LEU A 76 44.92 -15.31 -1.28
CA LEU A 76 44.15 -16.14 -0.36
C LEU A 76 43.86 -15.43 0.97
N LYS A 77 44.89 -14.74 1.53
CA LYS A 77 44.74 -13.96 2.75
C LYS A 77 43.74 -12.82 2.56
N GLU A 78 43.85 -12.09 1.45
CA GLU A 78 42.97 -10.97 1.13
C GLU A 78 41.53 -11.41 0.83
N CYS A 79 41.33 -12.52 0.13
CA CYS A 79 39.99 -13.09 -0.08
C CYS A 79 39.33 -13.55 1.22
N ARG A 80 40.09 -14.18 2.12
CA ARG A 80 39.59 -14.59 3.44
C ARG A 80 39.16 -13.39 4.30
N SER A 81 39.92 -12.29 4.25
CA SER A 81 39.55 -11.05 4.96
C SER A 81 38.25 -10.46 4.46
N LYS A 82 37.88 -10.74 3.21
CA LYS A 82 36.64 -10.32 2.55
C LYS A 82 35.53 -11.39 2.57
N ALA A 83 35.67 -12.43 3.40
CA ALA A 83 34.72 -13.55 3.53
C ALA A 83 34.43 -14.28 2.19
N ILE A 84 35.42 -14.38 1.30
CA ILE A 84 35.33 -15.10 0.03
C ILE A 84 35.90 -16.52 0.22
N SER A 85 35.12 -17.55 -0.09
CA SER A 85 35.58 -18.92 -0.05
C SER A 85 36.29 -19.31 -1.35
N LEU A 86 37.51 -19.83 -1.22
CA LEU A 86 38.30 -20.32 -2.37
C LEU A 86 38.54 -21.82 -2.25
N PHE A 87 38.44 -22.50 -3.37
CA PHE A 87 38.88 -23.88 -3.46
C PHE A 87 40.42 -23.93 -3.45
N ILE A 88 41.02 -24.79 -2.61
CA ILE A 88 42.45 -25.06 -2.59
C ILE A 88 42.65 -26.56 -2.71
N ASP A 89 43.60 -26.97 -3.58
CA ASP A 89 43.94 -28.37 -3.81
C ASP A 89 44.31 -29.16 -2.53
N ASN A 90 44.73 -28.48 -1.46
CA ASN A 90 44.98 -29.08 -0.13
C ASN A 90 43.69 -29.55 0.59
N GLU A 91 42.52 -29.14 0.14
CA GLU A 91 41.19 -29.50 0.72
C GLU A 91 40.64 -30.83 0.17
N ILE A 92 41.33 -31.40 -0.87
CA ILE A 92 40.95 -32.71 -1.39
C ILE A 92 41.30 -33.76 -0.33
N THR A 93 40.34 -34.61 -0.01
CA THR A 93 40.50 -35.68 0.96
C THR A 93 41.62 -36.65 0.48
N ARG A 94 42.61 -36.91 1.34
CA ARG A 94 43.73 -37.80 1.01
C ARG A 94 43.19 -39.20 0.71
N GLY A 95 43.51 -39.69 -0.50
CA GLY A 95 43.06 -41.01 -0.98
C GLY A 95 41.98 -40.95 -2.04
N GLU A 96 41.38 -39.78 -2.35
CA GLU A 96 40.45 -39.61 -3.47
C GLU A 96 41.14 -39.28 -4.78
N TYR A 97 40.42 -39.52 -5.90
CA TYR A 97 40.91 -39.18 -7.24
C TYR A 97 40.80 -37.66 -7.46
N ILE A 98 41.95 -37.02 -7.67
CA ILE A 98 42.03 -35.54 -7.78
C ILE A 98 41.23 -34.97 -8.95
N GLY A 99 41.20 -35.67 -10.10
CA GLY A 99 40.54 -35.19 -11.34
C GLY A 99 39.04 -34.94 -11.22
N PRO A 100 38.23 -35.90 -10.70
CA PRO A 100 36.80 -35.69 -10.50
C PRO A 100 36.47 -34.59 -9.53
N GLU A 101 37.20 -34.46 -8.42
CA GLU A 101 36.97 -33.42 -7.39
C GLU A 101 37.32 -32.01 -7.91
N LEU A 102 38.43 -31.86 -8.63
CA LEU A 102 38.76 -30.59 -9.30
C LEU A 102 37.67 -30.18 -10.29
N LYS A 103 37.15 -31.13 -11.08
CA LYS A 103 36.07 -30.84 -12.02
C LYS A 103 34.81 -30.40 -11.34
N LYS A 104 34.42 -31.06 -10.24
CA LYS A 104 33.28 -30.62 -9.41
C LYS A 104 33.50 -29.22 -8.84
N ALA A 105 34.71 -28.93 -8.33
CA ALA A 105 35.07 -27.62 -7.80
C ALA A 105 34.99 -26.50 -8.87
N ILE A 106 35.51 -26.76 -10.08
CA ILE A 106 35.39 -25.83 -11.21
C ILE A 106 33.92 -25.61 -11.55
N GLN A 107 33.13 -26.66 -11.70
CA GLN A 107 31.71 -26.55 -12.00
C GLN A 107 30.86 -25.95 -10.88
N GLY A 108 31.30 -26.13 -9.64
CA GLY A 108 30.67 -25.58 -8.43
C GLY A 108 31.03 -24.12 -8.13
N SER A 109 32.09 -23.59 -8.71
CA SER A 109 32.56 -22.24 -8.42
C SER A 109 31.92 -21.18 -9.30
N ARG A 110 31.54 -20.05 -8.70
CA ARG A 110 30.90 -18.91 -9.39
C ARG A 110 31.88 -18.11 -10.24
N ILE A 111 33.10 -17.96 -9.74
CA ILE A 111 34.21 -17.25 -10.42
C ILE A 111 35.38 -18.19 -10.55
N ALA A 112 36.00 -18.24 -11.73
CA ALA A 112 37.28 -18.86 -11.93
C ALA A 112 38.35 -17.78 -12.17
N ILE A 113 39.43 -17.82 -11.39
CA ILE A 113 40.59 -16.93 -11.58
C ILE A 113 41.70 -17.75 -12.22
N VAL A 114 42.14 -17.34 -13.41
CA VAL A 114 43.18 -18.03 -14.15
C VAL A 114 44.49 -17.23 -14.06
N LEU A 115 45.40 -17.69 -13.20
CA LEU A 115 46.74 -17.08 -13.01
C LEU A 115 47.73 -17.59 -14.07
N LEU A 116 47.76 -16.92 -15.21
CA LEU A 116 48.63 -17.23 -16.34
C LEU A 116 50.03 -16.73 -16.06
N SER A 117 50.95 -17.64 -15.72
CA SER A 117 52.37 -17.40 -15.47
C SER A 117 53.25 -18.01 -16.57
N LYS A 118 54.56 -17.74 -16.55
CA LYS A 118 55.51 -18.22 -17.58
C LYS A 118 55.46 -19.75 -17.78
N ARG A 119 55.32 -20.50 -16.67
CA ARG A 119 55.28 -21.97 -16.68
C ARG A 119 53.87 -22.56 -16.62
N TYR A 120 52.81 -21.75 -16.70
CA TYR A 120 51.44 -22.24 -16.66
C TYR A 120 51.21 -23.35 -17.69
N ALA A 121 51.69 -23.14 -18.90
CA ALA A 121 51.59 -24.09 -20.00
C ALA A 121 52.48 -25.32 -19.87
N SER A 122 53.37 -25.44 -18.86
CA SER A 122 54.16 -26.64 -18.60
C SER A 122 53.37 -27.76 -17.90
N SER A 123 52.21 -27.45 -17.38
CA SER A 123 51.38 -28.40 -16.67
C SER A 123 50.17 -28.79 -17.51
N SER A 124 50.06 -30.08 -17.89
CA SER A 124 48.87 -30.60 -18.55
C SER A 124 47.61 -30.45 -17.69
N TRP A 125 47.77 -30.51 -16.38
CA TRP A 125 46.66 -30.28 -15.42
C TRP A 125 46.10 -28.87 -15.53
N CYS A 126 46.97 -27.84 -15.49
CA CYS A 126 46.51 -26.45 -15.65
C CYS A 126 45.84 -26.23 -17.01
N LEU A 127 46.31 -26.89 -18.07
CA LEU A 127 45.70 -26.79 -19.40
C LEU A 127 44.32 -27.49 -19.45
N ASP A 128 44.17 -28.64 -18.78
CA ASP A 128 42.92 -29.35 -18.68
C ASP A 128 41.88 -28.60 -17.81
N GLU A 129 42.32 -28.00 -16.68
CA GLU A 129 41.53 -27.08 -15.87
C GLU A 129 41.01 -25.94 -16.73
N LEU A 130 41.90 -25.29 -17.50
CA LEU A 130 41.55 -24.15 -18.34
C LEU A 130 40.46 -24.56 -19.40
N VAL A 131 40.55 -25.73 -19.98
CA VAL A 131 39.56 -26.24 -20.92
C VAL A 131 38.21 -26.39 -20.23
N GLU A 132 38.18 -26.97 -19.02
CA GLU A 132 36.93 -27.13 -18.26
C GLU A 132 36.38 -25.78 -17.81
N ILE A 133 37.20 -24.84 -17.34
CA ILE A 133 36.82 -23.46 -16.96
C ILE A 133 36.17 -22.73 -18.15
N MET A 134 36.78 -22.82 -19.35
CA MET A 134 36.25 -22.15 -20.53
C MET A 134 34.93 -22.81 -21.00
N LYS A 135 34.78 -24.12 -20.82
CA LYS A 135 33.51 -24.81 -21.02
C LYS A 135 32.42 -24.35 -20.03
N CYS A 136 32.75 -24.28 -18.75
CA CYS A 136 31.84 -23.78 -17.73
C CYS A 136 31.41 -22.32 -17.96
N LYS A 137 32.33 -21.49 -18.50
CA LYS A 137 31.98 -20.14 -18.94
C LYS A 137 30.88 -20.12 -20.00
N GLU A 138 30.99 -20.98 -20.99
CA GLU A 138 30.06 -21.06 -22.14
C GLU A 138 28.72 -21.71 -21.76
N GLU A 139 28.78 -22.83 -21.02
CA GLU A 139 27.59 -23.64 -20.70
C GLU A 139 26.86 -23.21 -19.42
N LEU A 140 27.58 -22.68 -18.42
CA LEU A 140 27.08 -22.41 -17.06
C LEU A 140 27.06 -20.91 -16.70
N GLY A 141 27.62 -20.06 -17.58
CA GLY A 141 27.72 -18.62 -17.30
C GLY A 141 28.76 -18.26 -16.22
N GLN A 142 29.72 -19.15 -15.92
CA GLN A 142 30.78 -18.88 -14.95
C GLN A 142 31.58 -17.63 -15.33
N THR A 143 31.88 -16.77 -14.35
CA THR A 143 32.73 -15.60 -14.56
C THR A 143 34.20 -16.03 -14.56
N VAL A 144 34.93 -15.74 -15.64
CA VAL A 144 36.36 -16.07 -15.75
C VAL A 144 37.17 -14.78 -15.76
N ILE A 145 38.12 -14.66 -14.82
CA ILE A 145 39.00 -13.50 -14.67
C ILE A 145 40.47 -13.95 -14.92
N PRO A 146 41.06 -13.63 -16.08
CA PRO A 146 42.47 -13.93 -16.33
C PRO A 146 43.38 -12.90 -15.63
N VAL A 147 44.44 -13.38 -15.03
CA VAL A 147 45.51 -12.59 -14.43
C VAL A 147 46.82 -12.98 -15.13
N PHE A 148 47.38 -12.09 -15.94
CA PHE A 148 48.63 -12.29 -16.66
C PHE A 148 49.82 -11.91 -15.76
N TYR A 149 50.35 -12.90 -15.07
CA TYR A 149 51.41 -12.72 -14.11
C TYR A 149 52.80 -12.88 -14.75
N LYS A 150 53.49 -11.77 -15.04
CA LYS A 150 54.83 -11.71 -15.68
C LYS A 150 54.84 -12.43 -17.06
N VAL A 151 53.73 -12.44 -17.78
CA VAL A 151 53.58 -12.99 -19.12
C VAL A 151 52.78 -12.04 -19.99
N ASP A 152 53.09 -11.95 -21.28
CA ASP A 152 52.35 -11.11 -22.21
C ASP A 152 51.06 -11.80 -22.69
N PRO A 153 49.90 -11.15 -22.65
CA PRO A 153 48.66 -11.71 -23.17
C PRO A 153 48.74 -12.15 -24.63
N THR A 154 49.52 -11.46 -25.44
CA THR A 154 49.71 -11.79 -26.85
C THR A 154 50.46 -13.11 -27.05
N ASP A 155 51.47 -13.36 -26.17
CA ASP A 155 52.22 -14.63 -26.21
C ASP A 155 51.35 -15.81 -25.77
N VAL A 156 50.43 -15.59 -24.79
CA VAL A 156 49.46 -16.61 -24.41
C VAL A 156 48.47 -16.86 -25.54
N LYS A 157 47.93 -15.81 -26.17
CA LYS A 157 46.97 -15.89 -27.25
C LYS A 157 47.50 -16.63 -28.46
N LYS A 158 48.72 -16.34 -28.86
CA LYS A 158 49.36 -16.89 -30.06
C LYS A 158 50.23 -18.12 -29.79
N GLN A 159 50.34 -18.54 -28.52
CA GLN A 159 51.31 -19.55 -28.04
C GLN A 159 52.73 -19.26 -28.59
N ALA A 160 53.17 -18.05 -28.44
CA ALA A 160 54.44 -17.53 -28.94
C ALA A 160 55.44 -17.22 -27.81
N GLY A 161 56.66 -16.77 -28.17
CA GLY A 161 57.69 -16.39 -27.20
C GLY A 161 58.15 -17.52 -26.31
N GLU A 162 58.55 -17.20 -25.08
CA GLU A 162 58.93 -18.19 -24.05
C GLU A 162 57.78 -19.09 -23.65
N PHE A 163 56.60 -18.52 -23.50
CA PHE A 163 55.38 -19.24 -23.16
C PHE A 163 55.04 -20.31 -24.21
N GLY A 164 55.18 -19.97 -25.50
CA GLY A 164 54.94 -20.89 -26.61
C GLY A 164 55.95 -22.02 -26.70
N LYS A 165 57.24 -21.78 -26.32
CA LYS A 165 58.23 -22.84 -26.23
C LYS A 165 57.86 -23.86 -25.17
N VAL A 166 57.46 -23.40 -23.98
CA VAL A 166 56.99 -24.25 -22.87
C VAL A 166 55.72 -25.04 -23.29
N PHE A 167 54.77 -24.42 -23.95
CA PHE A 167 53.58 -25.07 -24.46
C PHE A 167 53.89 -26.19 -25.46
N LYS A 168 54.81 -25.93 -26.44
CA LYS A 168 55.21 -26.92 -27.45
C LYS A 168 55.86 -28.15 -26.81
N GLU A 169 56.70 -27.96 -25.78
CA GLU A 169 57.32 -29.08 -25.03
C GLU A 169 56.24 -29.94 -24.36
N THR A 170 55.21 -29.33 -23.74
CA THR A 170 54.11 -30.03 -23.07
C THR A 170 53.23 -30.79 -24.06
N CYS A 171 53.18 -30.33 -25.29
CA CYS A 171 52.43 -30.97 -26.36
C CYS A 171 53.12 -32.23 -26.96
N LYS A 172 54.44 -32.44 -26.70
CA LYS A 172 55.14 -33.61 -27.20
C LYS A 172 54.49 -34.92 -26.69
N GLY A 173 54.15 -35.80 -27.59
CA GLY A 173 53.49 -37.10 -27.28
C GLY A 173 52.00 -37.03 -26.92
N LYS A 174 51.37 -35.85 -27.00
CA LYS A 174 49.93 -35.73 -26.80
C LYS A 174 49.16 -35.92 -28.13
N ARG A 175 47.88 -36.34 -28.05
CA ARG A 175 46.99 -36.46 -29.21
C ARG A 175 46.64 -35.08 -29.76
N ASN A 176 46.56 -34.93 -31.07
CA ASN A 176 46.23 -33.68 -31.74
C ASN A 176 44.94 -33.04 -31.24
N GLU A 177 43.92 -33.81 -30.92
CA GLU A 177 42.63 -33.31 -30.38
C GLU A 177 42.81 -32.60 -29.05
N VAL A 178 43.70 -33.08 -28.18
CA VAL A 178 43.97 -32.48 -26.87
C VAL A 178 44.74 -31.15 -27.06
N ILE A 179 45.71 -31.14 -27.96
CA ILE A 179 46.52 -29.97 -28.29
C ILE A 179 45.64 -28.85 -28.83
N VAL A 180 44.70 -29.17 -29.72
CA VAL A 180 43.73 -28.21 -30.29
C VAL A 180 42.83 -27.63 -29.21
N LYS A 181 42.33 -28.47 -28.29
CA LYS A 181 41.51 -27.98 -27.15
C LYS A 181 42.28 -27.01 -26.25
N TRP A 182 43.50 -27.35 -25.89
CA TRP A 182 44.39 -26.49 -25.08
C TRP A 182 44.72 -25.17 -25.77
N SER A 183 45.10 -25.21 -27.04
CA SER A 183 45.39 -24.01 -27.83
C SER A 183 44.17 -23.10 -27.95
N LEU A 184 42.99 -23.68 -28.21
CA LEU A 184 41.75 -22.91 -28.30
C LEU A 184 41.39 -22.25 -26.94
N ALA A 185 41.54 -22.97 -25.81
CA ALA A 185 41.26 -22.46 -24.49
C ALA A 185 42.21 -21.31 -24.11
N LEU A 186 43.52 -21.44 -24.39
CA LEU A 186 44.51 -20.38 -24.20
C LEU A 186 44.19 -19.14 -25.08
N ALA A 187 43.84 -19.36 -26.33
CA ALA A 187 43.45 -18.24 -27.21
C ALA A 187 42.20 -17.52 -26.71
N LYS A 188 41.18 -18.27 -26.27
CA LYS A 188 39.93 -17.73 -25.77
C LYS A 188 40.13 -16.93 -24.43
N VAL A 189 40.82 -17.50 -23.44
CA VAL A 189 41.05 -16.85 -22.17
C VAL A 189 41.83 -15.54 -22.32
N ALA A 190 42.79 -15.50 -23.26
CA ALA A 190 43.59 -14.29 -23.54
C ALA A 190 42.77 -13.17 -24.25
N THR A 191 41.56 -13.42 -24.70
CA THR A 191 40.67 -12.38 -25.25
C THR A 191 39.76 -11.75 -24.19
N LEU A 192 39.71 -12.34 -23.01
CA LEU A 192 38.91 -11.79 -21.91
C LEU A 192 39.63 -10.59 -21.28
N ALA A 193 38.84 -9.59 -20.88
CA ALA A 193 39.36 -8.48 -20.05
C ALA A 193 39.89 -9.06 -18.73
N GLY A 194 41.13 -8.75 -18.40
CA GLY A 194 41.83 -9.27 -17.23
C GLY A 194 42.89 -8.32 -16.71
N TYR A 195 43.63 -8.78 -15.75
CA TYR A 195 44.67 -8.02 -15.08
C TYR A 195 46.07 -8.38 -15.61
N HIS A 196 46.88 -7.38 -15.88
CA HIS A 196 48.27 -7.60 -16.33
C HIS A 196 49.22 -7.04 -15.29
N SER A 197 50.13 -7.87 -14.73
CA SER A 197 51.03 -7.49 -13.61
C SER A 197 51.92 -6.29 -13.88
N LYS A 198 52.18 -5.91 -15.13
CA LYS A 198 52.90 -4.68 -15.49
C LYS A 198 52.18 -3.37 -15.21
N ASN A 199 50.85 -3.44 -14.97
CA ASN A 199 50.04 -2.23 -14.73
C ASN A 199 50.08 -1.76 -13.26
N TRP A 200 50.79 -2.45 -12.40
CA TRP A 200 50.97 -2.14 -10.99
C TRP A 200 52.42 -2.07 -10.60
N ASP A 201 52.79 -1.02 -9.88
CA ASP A 201 54.13 -0.87 -9.33
C ASP A 201 54.34 -1.78 -8.12
N ASN A 202 53.25 -2.24 -7.49
CA ASN A 202 53.28 -3.03 -6.27
C ASN A 202 52.32 -4.25 -6.38
N GLU A 203 52.87 -5.45 -6.14
CA GLU A 203 52.11 -6.72 -6.17
C GLU A 203 50.99 -6.75 -5.09
N ALA A 204 51.23 -6.16 -3.91
CA ALA A 204 50.22 -6.12 -2.85
C ALA A 204 48.97 -5.31 -3.28
N LYS A 205 49.19 -4.19 -3.99
CA LYS A 205 48.09 -3.38 -4.53
C LYS A 205 47.31 -4.13 -5.62
N MET A 206 48.01 -4.84 -6.50
CA MET A 206 47.37 -5.69 -7.50
C MET A 206 46.51 -6.77 -6.85
N VAL A 207 47.00 -7.43 -5.80
CA VAL A 207 46.25 -8.48 -5.07
C VAL A 207 44.99 -7.88 -4.43
N GLU A 208 45.12 -6.72 -3.77
CA GLU A 208 44.00 -5.99 -3.14
C GLU A 208 42.91 -5.63 -4.18
N ASP A 209 43.34 -5.05 -5.33
CA ASP A 209 42.43 -4.61 -6.39
C ASP A 209 41.67 -5.80 -7.01
N VAL A 210 42.39 -6.92 -7.31
CA VAL A 210 41.76 -8.15 -7.83
C VAL A 210 40.80 -8.76 -6.82
N ALA A 211 41.16 -8.87 -5.54
CA ALA A 211 40.31 -9.41 -4.50
C ALA A 211 39.06 -8.51 -4.27
N THR A 212 39.22 -7.21 -4.35
CA THR A 212 38.12 -6.24 -4.21
C THR A 212 37.14 -6.36 -5.38
N GLU A 213 37.64 -6.53 -6.61
CA GLU A 213 36.76 -6.72 -7.77
C GLU A 213 36.03 -8.07 -7.72
N VAL A 214 36.70 -9.13 -7.26
CA VAL A 214 36.08 -10.44 -7.01
C VAL A 214 34.97 -10.32 -5.98
N ALA A 215 35.21 -9.64 -4.84
CA ALA A 215 34.21 -9.35 -3.82
C ALA A 215 33.01 -8.62 -4.42
N LYS A 216 33.25 -7.57 -5.19
CA LYS A 216 32.21 -6.80 -5.86
C LYS A 216 31.35 -7.67 -6.79
N LYS A 217 31.98 -8.53 -7.61
CA LYS A 217 31.25 -9.44 -8.50
C LYS A 217 30.44 -10.47 -7.73
N LEU A 218 30.96 -11.02 -6.64
CA LEU A 218 30.26 -11.99 -5.81
C LEU A 218 29.06 -11.36 -5.09
N PHE A 219 29.27 -10.21 -4.42
CA PHE A 219 28.21 -9.55 -3.65
C PHE A 219 27.14 -8.92 -4.55
N ASN A 220 27.53 -8.27 -5.66
CA ASN A 220 26.55 -7.63 -6.56
C ASN A 220 25.76 -8.64 -7.40
N SER A 221 26.26 -9.86 -7.58
CA SER A 221 25.60 -10.91 -8.36
C SER A 221 24.83 -11.92 -7.49
N THR A 222 24.80 -11.73 -6.16
CA THR A 222 23.89 -12.49 -5.30
C THR A 222 22.50 -11.87 -5.42
N PRO A 223 21.49 -12.57 -5.97
CA PRO A 223 20.13 -12.05 -5.99
C PRO A 223 19.72 -11.76 -4.55
N SER A 224 19.26 -10.56 -4.29
CA SER A 224 18.72 -10.22 -2.97
C SER A 224 17.52 -11.12 -2.69
N ARG A 225 17.58 -11.90 -1.63
CA ARG A 225 16.46 -12.68 -1.11
C ARG A 225 15.70 -11.95 0.00
N ASP A 226 16.06 -10.71 0.27
CA ASP A 226 15.47 -9.92 1.36
C ASP A 226 13.96 -9.76 1.25
N PHE A 227 13.39 -10.02 0.07
CA PHE A 227 11.98 -9.82 -0.25
C PHE A 227 11.24 -11.10 -0.66
N ASP A 228 11.92 -12.26 -0.73
CA ASP A 228 11.31 -13.55 -1.12
C ASP A 228 10.23 -14.00 -0.13
N GLU A 229 10.33 -13.56 1.13
CA GLU A 229 9.38 -13.87 2.19
C GLU A 229 8.24 -12.84 2.32
N PHE A 230 8.27 -11.75 1.54
CA PHE A 230 7.24 -10.71 1.64
C PHE A 230 5.92 -11.15 1.03
N ILE A 231 4.93 -11.24 1.89
CA ILE A 231 3.58 -11.67 1.54
C ILE A 231 2.95 -10.65 0.58
N GLY A 232 2.36 -11.15 -0.52
CA GLY A 232 1.70 -10.32 -1.54
C GLY A 232 2.63 -9.60 -2.52
N MET A 233 3.96 -9.66 -2.34
CA MET A 233 4.91 -8.93 -3.17
C MET A 233 4.89 -9.37 -4.63
N GLU A 234 4.77 -10.66 -4.90
CA GLU A 234 4.72 -11.23 -6.26
C GLU A 234 3.57 -10.62 -7.09
N ALA A 235 2.40 -10.43 -6.49
CA ALA A 235 1.25 -9.81 -7.16
C ALA A 235 1.54 -8.36 -7.57
N HIS A 236 2.24 -7.59 -6.71
CA HIS A 236 2.68 -6.23 -7.03
C HIS A 236 3.72 -6.23 -8.15
N MET A 237 4.73 -7.13 -8.08
CA MET A 237 5.77 -7.24 -9.11
C MET A 237 5.17 -7.55 -10.47
N ASN A 238 4.24 -8.50 -10.54
CA ASN A 238 3.56 -8.89 -11.79
C ASN A 238 2.73 -7.73 -12.40
N LYS A 239 2.05 -6.95 -11.56
CA LYS A 239 1.29 -5.78 -12.03
C LYS A 239 2.21 -4.66 -12.54
N ILE A 240 3.27 -4.35 -11.79
CA ILE A 240 4.18 -3.25 -12.14
C ILE A 240 5.04 -3.59 -13.35
N SER A 241 5.47 -4.84 -13.52
CA SER A 241 6.25 -5.27 -14.70
C SER A 241 5.51 -5.00 -16.02
N ARG A 242 4.18 -5.11 -16.02
CA ARG A 242 3.34 -4.76 -17.19
C ARG A 242 3.35 -3.27 -17.52
N VAL A 243 3.56 -2.41 -16.52
CA VAL A 243 3.65 -0.95 -16.69
C VAL A 243 5.07 -0.55 -17.05
N LEU A 244 6.08 -1.21 -16.44
CA LEU A 244 7.50 -0.94 -16.67
C LEU A 244 7.94 -1.26 -18.11
N ARG A 245 7.36 -2.29 -18.76
CA ARG A 245 7.67 -2.66 -20.12
C ARG A 245 9.17 -2.64 -20.41
N THR A 246 9.93 -3.43 -19.66
CA THR A 246 11.40 -3.49 -19.82
C THR A 246 11.85 -4.05 -21.17
N ASP A 247 10.92 -4.64 -21.92
CA ASP A 247 11.04 -5.11 -23.30
C ASP A 247 11.17 -3.96 -24.32
N LEU A 248 10.70 -2.76 -23.98
CA LEU A 248 10.72 -1.62 -24.89
C LEU A 248 11.98 -0.76 -24.70
N ASP A 249 12.57 -0.36 -25.83
CA ASP A 249 13.75 0.50 -25.84
C ASP A 249 13.38 1.99 -25.84
N GLU A 250 12.46 2.36 -24.95
CA GLU A 250 12.04 3.74 -24.69
C GLU A 250 12.28 4.13 -23.24
N VAL A 251 12.40 5.43 -22.98
CA VAL A 251 12.50 5.94 -21.61
C VAL A 251 11.13 6.01 -20.98
N ARG A 252 10.95 5.37 -19.81
CA ARG A 252 9.69 5.39 -19.07
C ARG A 252 9.84 5.96 -17.67
N MET A 253 8.88 6.82 -17.30
CA MET A 253 8.72 7.35 -15.95
C MET A 253 7.44 6.77 -15.33
N ILE A 254 7.57 6.15 -14.15
CA ILE A 254 6.47 5.42 -13.51
C ILE A 254 6.32 5.91 -12.07
N GLY A 255 5.09 6.31 -11.72
CA GLY A 255 4.73 6.70 -10.37
C GLY A 255 4.17 5.54 -9.57
N ILE A 256 4.72 5.27 -8.38
CA ILE A 256 4.13 4.36 -7.38
C ILE A 256 3.46 5.23 -6.33
N TRP A 257 2.12 5.17 -6.29
CA TRP A 257 1.31 6.05 -5.47
C TRP A 257 0.45 5.28 -4.47
N GLY A 258 0.25 5.85 -3.28
CA GLY A 258 -0.61 5.31 -2.23
C GLY A 258 -0.34 5.93 -0.86
N PRO A 259 -1.11 5.57 0.17
CA PRO A 259 -0.99 6.14 1.52
C PRO A 259 0.35 5.82 2.19
N ALA A 260 0.67 6.56 3.25
CA ALA A 260 1.80 6.27 4.12
C ALA A 260 1.69 4.84 4.68
N GLY A 261 2.81 4.13 4.78
CA GLY A 261 2.85 2.78 5.36
C GLY A 261 2.31 1.64 4.50
N ILE A 262 1.85 1.89 3.24
CA ILE A 262 1.31 0.86 2.33
C ILE A 262 2.41 -0.02 1.68
N GLY A 263 3.69 0.34 1.82
CA GLY A 263 4.79 -0.45 1.27
C GLY A 263 5.40 0.07 -0.05
N LYS A 264 5.13 1.32 -0.47
CA LYS A 264 5.68 1.90 -1.73
C LYS A 264 7.19 1.77 -1.86
N THR A 265 7.91 2.16 -0.81
CA THR A 265 9.39 2.07 -0.76
C THR A 265 9.87 0.63 -0.84
N THR A 266 9.17 -0.30 -0.20
CA THR A 266 9.48 -1.74 -0.23
C THR A 266 9.32 -2.30 -1.64
N ILE A 267 8.20 -1.98 -2.32
CA ILE A 267 7.94 -2.35 -3.70
C ILE A 267 9.03 -1.78 -4.63
N ALA A 268 9.35 -0.49 -4.51
CA ALA A 268 10.38 0.15 -5.31
C ALA A 268 11.76 -0.49 -5.09
N ARG A 269 12.06 -0.91 -3.85
CA ARG A 269 13.32 -1.59 -3.51
C ARG A 269 13.40 -2.99 -4.11
N CYS A 270 12.29 -3.76 -4.06
CA CYS A 270 12.21 -5.04 -4.76
C CYS A 270 12.47 -4.89 -6.25
N LEU A 271 11.83 -3.92 -6.90
CA LEU A 271 12.05 -3.63 -8.32
C LEU A 271 13.51 -3.26 -8.61
N PHE A 272 14.09 -2.41 -7.78
CA PHE A 272 15.47 -2.00 -7.92
C PHE A 272 16.41 -3.20 -7.83
N ASN A 273 16.25 -4.07 -6.85
CA ASN A 273 17.09 -5.25 -6.67
C ASN A 273 16.95 -6.26 -7.80
N GLN A 274 15.74 -6.38 -8.40
CA GLN A 274 15.53 -7.28 -9.54
C GLN A 274 16.09 -6.76 -10.86
N LEU A 275 16.11 -5.43 -11.04
CA LEU A 275 16.38 -4.82 -12.33
C LEU A 275 17.77 -4.16 -12.43
N SER A 276 18.40 -3.80 -11.32
CA SER A 276 19.64 -2.99 -11.29
C SER A 276 20.74 -3.52 -12.19
N ASP A 277 20.91 -4.85 -12.28
CA ASP A 277 21.97 -5.48 -13.04
C ASP A 277 21.75 -5.41 -14.58
N THR A 278 20.54 -5.05 -15.01
CA THR A 278 20.20 -4.94 -16.44
C THR A 278 20.45 -3.53 -17.02
N PHE A 279 20.87 -2.58 -16.15
CA PHE A 279 21.14 -1.20 -16.54
C PHE A 279 22.63 -0.87 -16.42
N GLN A 280 23.09 0.09 -17.22
CA GLN A 280 24.49 0.55 -17.17
C GLN A 280 24.81 1.24 -15.85
N TYR A 281 23.86 2.01 -15.33
CA TYR A 281 23.92 2.69 -14.05
C TYR A 281 22.59 2.58 -13.33
N SER A 282 22.65 2.36 -12.03
CA SER A 282 21.43 2.21 -11.20
C SER A 282 21.61 3.00 -9.91
N VAL A 283 20.57 3.74 -9.49
CA VAL A 283 20.59 4.51 -8.25
C VAL A 283 19.25 4.45 -7.55
N PHE A 284 19.29 4.27 -6.23
CA PHE A 284 18.12 4.36 -5.35
C PHE A 284 18.29 5.57 -4.41
N MET A 285 17.67 6.69 -4.77
CA MET A 285 17.65 7.92 -3.97
C MET A 285 16.63 7.79 -2.85
N MET A 286 17.10 7.40 -1.66
CA MET A 286 16.23 7.21 -0.50
C MET A 286 15.73 8.53 0.05
N ASN A 287 14.42 8.61 0.36
CA ASN A 287 13.79 9.70 1.08
C ASN A 287 14.14 11.10 0.52
N VAL A 288 13.92 11.28 -0.78
CA VAL A 288 14.20 12.53 -1.53
C VAL A 288 13.61 13.76 -0.85
N LYS A 289 12.50 13.60 -0.14
CA LYS A 289 11.88 14.65 0.66
C LYS A 289 12.84 15.32 1.64
N THR A 290 13.69 14.57 2.34
CA THR A 290 14.64 15.09 3.32
C THR A 290 15.85 15.80 2.67
N MET A 291 16.06 15.59 1.37
CA MET A 291 17.13 16.23 0.63
C MET A 291 16.80 17.66 0.20
N TYR A 292 15.52 18.05 0.30
CA TYR A 292 15.06 19.37 -0.03
C TYR A 292 15.12 20.29 1.18
N THR A 293 15.94 21.34 1.09
CA THR A 293 15.95 22.44 2.05
C THR A 293 15.27 23.64 1.40
N PRO A 294 14.18 24.21 1.99
CA PRO A 294 13.54 25.38 1.41
C PRO A 294 14.57 26.52 1.26
N PRO A 295 14.64 27.16 0.08
CA PRO A 295 15.55 28.28 -0.12
C PRO A 295 15.17 29.47 0.76
N VAL A 296 16.17 30.21 1.21
CA VAL A 296 16.00 31.45 2.04
C VAL A 296 15.34 32.56 1.20
N CYS A 297 15.54 32.54 -0.11
CA CYS A 297 14.87 33.38 -1.10
C CYS A 297 14.16 32.50 -2.14
N SER A 298 13.27 33.10 -2.95
CA SER A 298 12.43 32.40 -3.92
C SER A 298 13.17 31.70 -5.08
N ASP A 299 14.51 31.63 -5.06
CA ASP A 299 15.30 30.99 -6.09
C ASP A 299 15.57 29.51 -5.80
N ASP A 300 14.88 28.65 -6.55
CA ASP A 300 15.05 27.18 -6.52
C ASP A 300 16.31 26.68 -7.24
N TYR A 301 17.09 27.56 -7.89
CA TYR A 301 18.21 27.15 -8.75
C TYR A 301 19.29 26.39 -7.97
N THR A 302 19.72 26.94 -6.84
CA THR A 302 20.74 26.32 -5.96
C THR A 302 20.29 24.97 -5.41
N VAL A 303 19.00 24.88 -5.03
CA VAL A 303 18.42 23.61 -4.56
C VAL A 303 18.42 22.58 -5.67
N LYS A 304 18.05 22.94 -6.89
CA LYS A 304 18.08 22.06 -8.06
C LYS A 304 19.49 21.58 -8.37
N LEU A 305 20.49 22.45 -8.30
CA LEU A 305 21.90 22.07 -8.49
C LEU A 305 22.36 21.04 -7.44
N HIS A 306 22.04 21.27 -6.17
CA HIS A 306 22.41 20.34 -5.10
C HIS A 306 21.75 18.96 -5.27
N LEU A 307 20.46 18.90 -5.65
CA LEU A 307 19.77 17.64 -5.93
C LEU A 307 20.39 16.90 -7.12
N GLN A 308 20.77 17.60 -8.18
CA GLN A 308 21.50 17.01 -9.32
C GLN A 308 22.88 16.48 -8.93
N GLN A 309 23.60 17.22 -8.11
CA GLN A 309 24.92 16.80 -7.60
C GLN A 309 24.81 15.50 -6.83
N LYS A 310 23.83 15.39 -5.92
CA LYS A 310 23.54 14.14 -5.18
C LYS A 310 23.18 12.97 -6.10
N LEU A 311 22.31 13.21 -7.09
CA LEU A 311 21.92 12.18 -8.06
C LEU A 311 23.14 11.67 -8.82
N LEU A 312 23.94 12.56 -9.38
CA LEU A 312 25.13 12.17 -10.17
C LEU A 312 26.21 11.52 -9.32
N SER A 313 26.46 12.00 -8.10
CA SER A 313 27.45 11.42 -7.20
C SER A 313 27.13 9.97 -6.86
N GLN A 314 25.87 9.68 -6.52
CA GLN A 314 25.43 8.32 -6.23
C GLN A 314 25.40 7.44 -7.49
N LEU A 315 25.00 7.98 -8.64
CA LEU A 315 24.91 7.23 -9.89
C LEU A 315 26.31 6.83 -10.41
N THR A 316 27.33 7.73 -10.24
CA THR A 316 28.70 7.51 -10.71
C THR A 316 29.64 6.97 -9.63
N ASN A 317 29.15 6.81 -8.40
CA ASN A 317 29.94 6.41 -7.22
C ASN A 317 31.14 7.32 -6.98
N GLN A 318 30.97 8.64 -7.18
CA GLN A 318 31.98 9.68 -6.93
C GLN A 318 31.58 10.49 -5.71
N LYS A 319 32.54 11.05 -5.00
CA LYS A 319 32.24 11.94 -3.86
C LYS A 319 31.55 13.23 -4.37
N GLU A 320 30.61 13.74 -3.60
CA GLU A 320 29.90 15.00 -3.94
C GLU A 320 30.86 16.18 -4.09
N GLU A 321 31.92 16.21 -3.30
CA GLU A 321 32.95 17.26 -3.30
C GLU A 321 33.75 17.30 -4.61
N ASP A 322 33.94 16.16 -5.27
CA ASP A 322 34.69 16.03 -6.52
C ASP A 322 33.83 16.37 -7.76
N LEU A 323 32.52 16.41 -7.60
CA LEU A 323 31.54 16.67 -8.66
C LEU A 323 31.11 18.13 -8.64
N LYS A 324 31.84 19.02 -9.29
CA LYS A 324 31.42 20.42 -9.51
C LYS A 324 30.43 20.49 -10.66
N ILE A 325 29.13 20.71 -10.32
CA ILE A 325 28.08 20.98 -11.30
C ILE A 325 27.94 22.49 -11.45
N SER A 326 28.27 22.99 -12.63
CA SER A 326 28.25 24.43 -12.91
C SER A 326 26.87 24.95 -13.32
N HIS A 327 26.03 24.09 -13.90
CA HIS A 327 24.67 24.45 -14.37
C HIS A 327 23.77 23.21 -14.47
N LEU A 328 22.44 23.42 -14.52
CA LEU A 328 21.43 22.36 -14.54
C LEU A 328 21.43 21.46 -15.80
N GLY A 329 22.12 21.85 -16.88
CA GLY A 329 22.27 21.02 -18.07
C GLY A 329 23.24 19.85 -17.93
N VAL A 330 24.13 19.87 -16.94
CA VAL A 330 25.20 18.85 -16.78
C VAL A 330 24.61 17.45 -16.59
N ALA A 331 23.55 17.32 -15.82
CA ALA A 331 22.90 16.02 -15.58
C ALA A 331 22.35 15.45 -16.89
N GLN A 332 21.68 16.26 -17.69
CA GLN A 332 21.15 15.86 -19.00
C GLN A 332 22.28 15.42 -19.95
N GLU A 333 23.34 16.20 -20.07
CA GLU A 333 24.46 15.87 -20.99
C GLU A 333 25.14 14.56 -20.61
N ARG A 334 25.25 14.27 -19.32
CA ARG A 334 25.90 13.03 -18.82
C ARG A 334 24.98 11.79 -18.96
N LEU A 335 23.67 11.95 -18.96
CA LEU A 335 22.71 10.83 -18.87
C LEU A 335 22.02 10.54 -20.21
N LYS A 336 22.02 11.45 -21.20
CA LYS A 336 21.25 11.35 -22.46
C LYS A 336 21.53 10.07 -23.27
N ASP A 337 22.75 9.53 -23.19
CA ASP A 337 23.17 8.32 -23.91
C ASP A 337 23.35 7.11 -23.00
N LYS A 338 22.88 7.17 -21.77
CA LYS A 338 23.06 6.12 -20.76
C LYS A 338 21.75 5.46 -20.43
N LYS A 339 21.69 4.12 -20.50
CA LYS A 339 20.58 3.31 -20.03
C LYS A 339 20.65 3.22 -18.50
N VAL A 340 19.77 3.94 -17.80
CA VAL A 340 19.81 4.07 -16.34
C VAL A 340 18.52 3.58 -15.68
N LEU A 341 18.67 3.05 -14.45
CA LEU A 341 17.58 2.82 -13.53
C LEU A 341 17.68 3.84 -12.39
N VAL A 342 16.71 4.73 -12.29
CA VAL A 342 16.65 5.74 -11.24
C VAL A 342 15.41 5.51 -10.39
N VAL A 343 15.57 5.34 -9.09
CA VAL A 343 14.46 5.31 -8.13
C VAL A 343 14.52 6.56 -7.26
N LEU A 344 13.46 7.36 -7.30
CA LEU A 344 13.28 8.55 -6.47
C LEU A 344 12.23 8.25 -5.41
N ASP A 345 12.69 7.93 -4.19
CA ASP A 345 11.80 7.51 -3.13
C ASP A 345 11.29 8.68 -2.29
N ASN A 346 9.98 8.65 -1.97
CA ASN A 346 9.28 9.63 -1.13
C ASN A 346 9.36 11.07 -1.64
N VAL A 347 9.03 11.26 -2.92
CA VAL A 347 8.95 12.59 -3.55
C VAL A 347 7.70 13.32 -3.06
N ASP A 348 7.84 14.59 -2.61
CA ASP A 348 6.74 15.41 -2.08
C ASP A 348 6.61 16.80 -2.74
N ARG A 349 7.50 17.15 -3.67
CA ARG A 349 7.51 18.43 -4.37
C ARG A 349 7.88 18.30 -5.85
N LEU A 350 7.23 19.07 -6.69
CA LEU A 350 7.49 19.07 -8.15
C LEU A 350 8.94 19.46 -8.46
N VAL A 351 9.53 20.41 -7.73
CA VAL A 351 10.91 20.87 -7.90
C VAL A 351 11.95 19.73 -7.80
N GLN A 352 11.68 18.70 -7.03
CA GLN A 352 12.55 17.53 -6.92
C GLN A 352 12.58 16.73 -8.23
N LEU A 353 11.43 16.53 -8.87
CA LEU A 353 11.34 15.88 -10.18
C LEU A 353 11.96 16.76 -11.28
N GLU A 354 11.68 18.05 -11.26
CA GLU A 354 12.30 19.00 -12.21
C GLU A 354 13.82 19.05 -12.12
N ALA A 355 14.37 18.83 -10.92
CA ALA A 355 15.82 18.79 -10.71
C ALA A 355 16.47 17.50 -11.19
N MET A 356 15.84 16.34 -10.96
CA MET A 356 16.46 15.02 -11.11
C MET A 356 15.95 14.21 -12.31
N ALA A 357 14.73 14.50 -12.79
CA ALA A 357 14.09 13.73 -13.85
C ALA A 357 13.08 14.60 -14.64
N LYS A 358 13.51 15.79 -15.12
CA LYS A 358 12.63 16.80 -15.73
C LYS A 358 11.88 16.31 -16.95
N LYS A 359 12.52 15.54 -17.82
CA LYS A 359 11.95 15.02 -19.08
C LYS A 359 12.55 13.65 -19.41
N THR A 360 11.81 12.82 -20.12
CA THR A 360 12.31 11.53 -20.62
C THR A 360 13.57 11.68 -21.48
N GLY A 361 13.65 12.72 -22.32
CA GLY A 361 14.83 13.01 -23.14
C GLY A 361 16.13 13.36 -22.39
N TRP A 362 16.12 13.31 -21.05
CA TRP A 362 17.37 13.42 -20.26
C TRP A 362 18.16 12.11 -20.20
N PHE A 363 17.54 11.00 -20.53
CA PHE A 363 18.06 9.66 -20.31
C PHE A 363 18.19 8.91 -21.64
N GLY A 364 19.15 8.00 -21.72
CA GLY A 364 19.31 7.12 -22.88
C GLY A 364 18.17 6.11 -22.98
N ASN A 365 17.95 5.61 -24.17
CA ASN A 365 16.91 4.64 -24.49
C ASN A 365 16.93 3.42 -23.58
N GLY A 366 15.77 2.87 -23.29
CA GLY A 366 15.61 1.75 -22.35
C GLY A 366 15.71 2.12 -20.88
N SER A 367 15.91 3.41 -20.51
CA SER A 367 15.95 3.86 -19.11
C SER A 367 14.60 3.75 -18.41
N ARG A 368 14.63 3.54 -17.09
CA ARG A 368 13.45 3.47 -16.22
C ARG A 368 13.63 4.38 -15.02
N ILE A 369 12.66 5.27 -14.81
CA ILE A 369 12.61 6.19 -13.69
C ILE A 369 11.39 5.84 -12.85
N ILE A 370 11.59 5.40 -11.62
CA ILE A 370 10.54 4.98 -10.67
C ILE A 370 10.44 6.04 -9.59
N ILE A 371 9.26 6.58 -9.39
CA ILE A 371 8.99 7.63 -8.41
C ILE A 371 7.99 7.11 -7.38
N THR A 372 8.32 7.12 -6.09
CA THR A 372 7.34 6.85 -5.05
C THR A 372 6.85 8.16 -4.44
N THR A 373 5.54 8.27 -4.23
CA THR A 373 4.93 9.46 -3.62
C THR A 373 3.61 9.13 -2.93
N GLN A 374 3.20 10.00 -2.00
CA GLN A 374 1.86 10.01 -1.43
C GLN A 374 0.93 10.99 -2.17
N ASP A 375 1.48 11.94 -2.90
CA ASP A 375 0.73 12.99 -3.59
C ASP A 375 0.68 12.73 -5.12
N ARG A 376 -0.45 12.22 -5.58
CA ARG A 376 -0.69 11.94 -6.99
C ARG A 376 -0.63 13.18 -7.88
N LYS A 377 -0.95 14.36 -7.32
CA LYS A 377 -0.94 15.63 -8.04
C LYS A 377 0.45 15.96 -8.57
N ILE A 378 1.51 15.61 -7.83
CA ILE A 378 2.90 15.82 -8.27
C ILE A 378 3.20 15.01 -9.54
N LEU A 379 2.78 13.74 -9.58
CA LEU A 379 2.96 12.90 -10.77
C LEU A 379 2.23 13.47 -11.99
N LYS A 380 0.97 13.87 -11.80
CA LYS A 380 0.16 14.49 -12.88
C LYS A 380 0.75 15.82 -13.34
N ALA A 381 1.18 16.68 -12.42
CA ALA A 381 1.77 17.99 -12.73
C ALA A 381 3.10 17.84 -13.50
N HIS A 382 3.84 16.76 -13.27
CA HIS A 382 5.05 16.43 -14.01
C HIS A 382 4.78 15.80 -15.40
N GLY A 383 3.54 15.39 -15.69
CA GLY A 383 3.17 14.71 -16.94
C GLY A 383 3.36 13.19 -16.92
N ILE A 384 3.51 12.57 -15.72
CA ILE A 384 3.62 11.12 -15.59
C ILE A 384 2.22 10.51 -15.69
N THR A 385 1.99 9.72 -16.73
CA THR A 385 0.71 9.03 -17.01
C THR A 385 0.67 7.62 -16.43
N ASP A 386 1.82 6.94 -16.39
CA ASP A 386 1.96 5.58 -15.88
C ASP A 386 2.03 5.58 -14.35
N ILE A 387 0.87 5.54 -13.71
CA ILE A 387 0.76 5.58 -12.24
C ILE A 387 0.23 4.25 -11.73
N TYR A 388 1.04 3.56 -10.94
CA TYR A 388 0.66 2.37 -10.21
C TYR A 388 0.10 2.76 -8.84
N LYS A 389 -1.22 2.54 -8.62
CA LYS A 389 -1.85 2.65 -7.29
C LYS A 389 -1.55 1.37 -6.52
N VAL A 390 -0.94 1.48 -5.35
CA VAL A 390 -0.68 0.33 -4.47
C VAL A 390 -1.97 -0.07 -3.79
N ASP A 391 -2.40 -1.31 -4.00
CA ASP A 391 -3.59 -1.88 -3.36
C ASP A 391 -3.28 -2.31 -1.92
N PHE A 392 -4.29 -2.29 -1.05
CA PHE A 392 -4.19 -2.89 0.28
C PHE A 392 -4.11 -4.42 0.17
N PRO A 393 -3.39 -5.07 1.08
CA PRO A 393 -3.41 -6.53 1.20
C PRO A 393 -4.83 -7.06 1.36
N SER A 394 -5.11 -8.23 0.81
CA SER A 394 -6.33 -8.99 1.13
C SER A 394 -6.36 -9.37 2.61
N ASP A 395 -7.53 -9.73 3.15
CA ASP A 395 -7.65 -10.13 4.55
C ASP A 395 -6.73 -11.32 4.89
N ARG A 396 -6.56 -12.26 3.95
CA ARG A 396 -5.66 -13.41 4.11
C ARG A 396 -4.19 -12.97 4.16
N GLU A 397 -3.76 -12.11 3.25
CA GLU A 397 -2.39 -11.58 3.24
C GLU A 397 -2.11 -10.74 4.48
N ALA A 398 -3.08 -9.93 4.93
CA ALA A 398 -2.95 -9.12 6.15
C ALA A 398 -2.76 -9.99 7.41
N ILE A 399 -3.54 -11.07 7.54
CA ILE A 399 -3.37 -12.06 8.62
C ILE A 399 -1.98 -12.70 8.55
N GLN A 400 -1.55 -13.14 7.35
CA GLN A 400 -0.23 -13.74 7.18
C GLN A 400 0.90 -12.75 7.52
N MET A 401 0.80 -11.49 7.06
CA MET A 401 1.78 -10.44 7.40
C MET A 401 1.86 -10.22 8.91
N PHE A 402 0.71 -10.06 9.57
CA PHE A 402 0.66 -9.87 11.01
C PHE A 402 1.30 -11.05 11.76
N CYS A 403 0.92 -12.28 11.40
CA CYS A 403 1.41 -13.50 12.05
C CYS A 403 2.93 -13.69 11.88
N MET A 404 3.51 -13.29 10.75
CA MET A 404 4.96 -13.30 10.56
C MET A 404 5.69 -12.44 11.60
N TYR A 405 5.13 -11.28 11.95
CA TYR A 405 5.72 -10.41 12.96
C TYR A 405 5.41 -10.87 14.40
N ALA A 406 4.19 -11.37 14.65
CA ALA A 406 3.77 -11.79 16.00
C ALA A 406 4.33 -13.17 16.39
N PHE A 407 4.29 -14.12 15.47
CA PHE A 407 4.63 -15.53 15.76
C PHE A 407 5.84 -16.06 14.95
N GLY A 408 6.35 -15.30 13.98
CA GLY A 408 7.42 -15.77 13.08
C GLY A 408 6.94 -16.80 12.04
N GLN A 409 5.63 -17.01 11.88
CA GLN A 409 5.01 -17.93 10.91
C GLN A 409 3.80 -17.27 10.21
N LYS A 410 3.33 -17.85 9.09
CA LYS A 410 2.24 -17.27 8.28
C LYS A 410 0.82 -17.55 8.80
N SER A 411 0.69 -18.30 9.91
CA SER A 411 -0.59 -18.66 10.52
C SER A 411 -0.63 -18.25 11.99
N PRO A 412 -1.82 -18.01 12.58
CA PRO A 412 -1.96 -17.85 14.01
C PRO A 412 -1.46 -19.07 14.77
N GLU A 413 -1.03 -18.91 16.01
CA GLU A 413 -0.91 -19.98 16.96
C GLU A 413 -2.31 -20.43 17.44
N ASP A 414 -2.42 -21.69 17.90
CA ASP A 414 -3.69 -22.27 18.33
C ASP A 414 -4.33 -21.43 19.44
N GLY A 415 -5.60 -21.06 19.22
CA GLY A 415 -6.39 -20.25 20.15
C GLY A 415 -6.22 -18.73 20.01
N PHE A 416 -5.37 -18.24 19.09
CA PHE A 416 -5.20 -16.81 18.82
C PHE A 416 -5.98 -16.30 17.60
N GLU A 417 -6.71 -17.15 16.87
CA GLU A 417 -7.34 -16.86 15.59
C GLU A 417 -8.24 -15.61 15.67
N MET A 418 -9.11 -15.57 16.71
CA MET A 418 -10.03 -14.44 16.91
C MET A 418 -9.31 -13.15 17.28
N LEU A 419 -8.26 -13.24 18.09
CA LEU A 419 -7.45 -12.08 18.50
C LEU A 419 -6.67 -11.54 17.32
N VAL A 420 -6.05 -12.40 16.53
CA VAL A 420 -5.36 -12.03 15.27
C VAL A 420 -6.32 -11.31 14.32
N TRP A 421 -7.53 -11.85 14.14
CA TRP A 421 -8.54 -11.20 13.29
C TRP A 421 -8.93 -9.80 13.81
N GLN A 422 -9.12 -9.65 15.13
CA GLN A 422 -9.43 -8.36 15.74
C GLN A 422 -8.31 -7.34 15.56
N VAL A 423 -7.05 -7.73 15.80
CA VAL A 423 -5.88 -6.84 15.63
C VAL A 423 -5.68 -6.48 14.16
N THR A 424 -5.82 -7.44 13.25
CA THR A 424 -5.68 -7.20 11.80
C THR A 424 -6.72 -6.21 11.30
N ARG A 425 -7.96 -6.28 11.78
CA ARG A 425 -8.99 -5.26 11.51
C ARG A 425 -8.64 -3.91 12.10
N LEU A 426 -8.12 -3.87 13.33
CA LEU A 426 -7.68 -2.63 13.97
C LEU A 426 -6.54 -1.97 13.17
N ALA A 427 -5.59 -2.75 12.66
CA ALA A 427 -4.54 -2.30 11.75
C ALA A 427 -5.08 -1.84 10.38
N GLY A 428 -6.35 -2.10 10.04
CA GLY A 428 -6.97 -1.71 8.78
C GLY A 428 -6.27 -2.30 7.56
N ARG A 429 -5.59 -3.41 7.68
CA ARG A 429 -4.76 -4.06 6.63
C ARG A 429 -3.59 -3.20 6.12
N LEU A 430 -3.20 -2.16 6.86
CA LEU A 430 -2.03 -1.35 6.50
C LEU A 430 -0.74 -2.10 6.87
N PRO A 431 0.17 -2.41 5.91
CA PRO A 431 1.39 -3.17 6.20
C PRO A 431 2.23 -2.63 7.37
N LEU A 432 2.35 -1.31 7.48
CA LEU A 432 3.01 -0.66 8.62
C LEU A 432 2.31 -1.00 9.95
N GLY A 433 0.98 -0.88 10.00
CA GLY A 433 0.20 -1.20 11.19
C GLY A 433 0.29 -2.67 11.58
N LEU A 434 0.23 -3.57 10.59
CA LEU A 434 0.38 -5.00 10.79
C LEU A 434 1.76 -5.36 11.36
N ARG A 435 2.82 -4.70 10.84
CA ARG A 435 4.19 -4.87 11.34
C ARG A 435 4.33 -4.39 12.78
N VAL A 436 3.94 -3.17 13.07
CA VAL A 436 4.11 -2.56 14.40
C VAL A 436 3.30 -3.31 15.44
N MET A 437 2.01 -3.57 15.16
CA MET A 437 1.16 -4.32 16.08
C MET A 437 1.61 -5.77 16.22
N GLY A 438 2.04 -6.45 15.15
CA GLY A 438 2.58 -7.81 15.24
C GLY A 438 3.84 -7.87 16.10
N SER A 439 4.76 -6.92 15.93
CA SER A 439 5.96 -6.82 16.75
C SER A 439 5.65 -6.51 18.23
N TYR A 440 4.64 -5.65 18.47
CA TYR A 440 4.19 -5.31 19.83
C TYR A 440 3.63 -6.52 20.59
N PHE A 441 2.81 -7.33 19.93
CA PHE A 441 2.20 -8.52 20.54
C PHE A 441 3.13 -9.74 20.62
N ARG A 442 4.31 -9.66 20.01
CA ARG A 442 5.24 -10.79 19.97
C ARG A 442 5.68 -11.24 21.37
N GLY A 443 5.47 -12.52 21.66
CA GLY A 443 5.86 -13.13 22.94
C GLY A 443 4.89 -12.85 24.10
N MET A 444 3.79 -12.14 23.87
CA MET A 444 2.75 -11.95 24.89
C MET A 444 1.81 -13.16 24.93
N SER A 445 1.32 -13.49 26.13
CA SER A 445 0.29 -14.50 26.35
C SER A 445 -1.07 -14.05 25.80
N LYS A 446 -1.98 -15.00 25.63
CA LYS A 446 -3.35 -14.72 25.17
C LYS A 446 -4.08 -13.74 26.09
N GLU A 447 -3.93 -13.91 27.39
CA GLU A 447 -4.55 -13.04 28.41
C GLU A 447 -4.02 -11.60 28.33
N GLU A 448 -2.71 -11.43 28.09
CA GLU A 448 -2.11 -10.11 27.85
C GLU A 448 -2.66 -9.43 26.60
N TRP A 449 -2.89 -10.20 25.50
CA TRP A 449 -3.52 -9.67 24.30
C TRP A 449 -4.95 -9.18 24.58
N GLU A 450 -5.77 -9.99 25.27
CA GLU A 450 -7.15 -9.67 25.61
C GLU A 450 -7.24 -8.39 26.46
N ASN A 451 -6.31 -8.23 27.40
CA ASN A 451 -6.24 -7.05 28.28
C ASN A 451 -5.74 -5.79 27.53
N THR A 452 -4.87 -5.95 26.55
CA THR A 452 -4.23 -4.82 25.83
C THR A 452 -5.10 -4.29 24.67
N LEU A 453 -5.83 -5.16 23.99
CA LEU A 453 -6.65 -4.80 22.82
C LEU A 453 -7.62 -3.63 23.02
N PRO A 454 -8.34 -3.50 24.16
CA PRO A 454 -9.21 -2.36 24.41
C PRO A 454 -8.45 -1.02 24.40
N GLY A 455 -7.24 -0.99 24.95
CA GLY A 455 -6.38 0.21 24.96
C GLY A 455 -5.92 0.63 23.57
N LEU A 456 -5.52 -0.33 22.73
CA LEU A 456 -5.08 -0.06 21.34
C LEU A 456 -6.21 0.43 20.43
N ARG A 457 -7.47 0.15 20.77
CA ARG A 457 -8.62 0.73 20.07
C ARG A 457 -8.79 2.23 20.34
N MET A 458 -8.25 2.70 21.47
CA MET A 458 -8.37 4.07 21.94
C MET A 458 -7.21 4.97 21.49
N CYS A 459 -6.00 4.41 21.35
CA CYS A 459 -4.80 5.17 21.01
C CYS A 459 -3.97 4.44 19.93
N LEU A 460 -3.44 5.20 18.97
CA LEU A 460 -2.44 4.70 18.04
C LEU A 460 -1.10 4.50 18.74
N ASP A 461 -0.36 3.49 18.32
CA ASP A 461 1.06 3.37 18.64
C ASP A 461 1.85 4.60 18.21
N GLY A 462 2.84 5.02 18.99
CA GLY A 462 3.60 6.25 18.76
C GLY A 462 4.36 6.27 17.42
N GLU A 463 4.86 5.12 16.95
CA GLU A 463 5.53 5.02 15.64
C GLU A 463 4.53 5.24 14.51
N ILE A 464 3.37 4.60 14.58
CA ILE A 464 2.29 4.76 13.60
C ILE A 464 1.77 6.19 13.60
N GLU A 465 1.49 6.74 14.79
CA GLU A 465 1.01 8.12 14.94
C GLU A 465 2.00 9.12 14.32
N SER A 466 3.30 8.98 14.61
CA SER A 466 4.34 9.87 14.08
C SER A 466 4.39 9.87 12.55
N ILE A 467 4.32 8.69 11.92
CA ILE A 467 4.35 8.56 10.46
C ILE A 467 3.10 9.15 9.82
N LEU A 468 1.92 8.92 10.40
CA LEU A 468 0.66 9.43 9.86
C LEU A 468 0.52 10.94 10.10
N MET A 469 0.96 11.44 11.28
CA MET A 469 0.96 12.88 11.63
C MET A 469 1.75 13.71 10.61
N PHE A 470 2.80 13.15 10.05
CA PHE A 470 3.57 13.82 9.02
C PHE A 470 2.72 14.21 7.81
N SER A 471 1.84 13.30 7.34
CA SER A 471 0.94 13.57 6.21
C SER A 471 -0.14 14.59 6.57
N TYR A 472 -0.65 14.56 7.82
CA TYR A 472 -1.60 15.53 8.34
C TYR A 472 -0.97 16.93 8.47
N ASN A 473 0.25 17.03 9.02
CA ASN A 473 0.95 18.30 9.22
C ASN A 473 1.26 19.03 7.90
N ALA A 474 1.43 18.30 6.81
CA ALA A 474 1.63 18.84 5.46
C ALA A 474 0.36 19.45 4.81
N LEU A 475 -0.79 19.40 5.48
CA LEU A 475 -2.04 19.99 5.01
C LEU A 475 -2.10 21.48 5.35
N SER A 476 -2.82 22.26 4.51
CA SER A 476 -3.26 23.61 4.87
C SER A 476 -4.21 23.59 6.08
N HIS A 477 -4.40 24.72 6.73
CA HIS A 477 -5.31 24.83 7.88
C HIS A 477 -6.74 24.37 7.55
N GLU A 478 -7.28 24.79 6.40
CA GLU A 478 -8.62 24.38 5.93
C GLU A 478 -8.70 22.87 5.67
N ASN A 479 -7.70 22.28 5.02
CA ASN A 479 -7.67 20.85 4.76
C ASN A 479 -7.48 20.02 6.03
N LYS A 480 -6.79 20.52 7.05
CA LYS A 480 -6.72 19.91 8.39
C LYS A 480 -8.09 19.86 9.04
N ASP A 481 -8.82 20.96 8.98
CA ASP A 481 -10.18 21.04 9.53
C ASP A 481 -11.14 20.09 8.80
N LEU A 482 -11.12 20.06 7.47
CA LEU A 482 -11.91 19.10 6.68
C LEU A 482 -11.53 17.65 6.99
N PHE A 483 -10.24 17.35 7.14
CA PHE A 483 -9.76 16.02 7.52
C PHE A 483 -10.39 15.57 8.85
N LEU A 484 -10.43 16.44 9.85
CA LEU A 484 -11.05 16.14 11.16
C LEU A 484 -12.57 15.91 11.05
N HIS A 485 -13.27 16.71 10.23
CA HIS A 485 -14.70 16.49 9.96
C HIS A 485 -14.97 15.11 9.34
N ILE A 486 -14.13 14.69 8.38
CA ILE A 486 -14.27 13.37 7.75
C ILE A 486 -13.94 12.27 8.75
N ALA A 487 -12.79 12.36 9.43
CA ALA A 487 -12.34 11.35 10.38
C ALA A 487 -13.34 11.13 11.52
N CYS A 488 -13.82 12.22 12.13
CA CYS A 488 -14.69 12.14 13.28
C CYS A 488 -16.15 11.88 12.90
N PHE A 489 -16.62 12.38 11.76
CA PHE A 489 -18.07 12.40 11.51
C PHE A 489 -18.50 11.82 10.16
N PHE A 490 -17.82 12.16 9.04
CA PHE A 490 -18.33 11.88 7.69
C PHE A 490 -17.67 10.69 6.97
N ASN A 491 -16.85 9.88 7.66
CA ASN A 491 -16.31 8.67 7.05
C ASN A 491 -17.44 7.74 6.57
N TYR A 492 -17.30 7.20 5.36
CA TYR A 492 -18.30 6.45 4.59
C TYR A 492 -19.55 7.25 4.17
N GLY A 493 -19.52 8.58 4.29
CA GLY A 493 -20.58 9.47 3.82
C GLY A 493 -20.66 9.56 2.29
N TRP A 494 -21.88 9.78 1.76
CA TRP A 494 -22.06 10.14 0.35
C TRP A 494 -21.41 11.51 0.06
N ILE A 495 -20.65 11.62 -1.02
CA ILE A 495 -19.94 12.87 -1.39
C ILE A 495 -20.91 14.04 -1.45
N GLU A 496 -22.08 13.87 -2.10
CA GLU A 496 -23.10 14.91 -2.21
C GLU A 496 -23.56 15.41 -0.84
N LYS A 497 -23.80 14.48 0.11
CA LYS A 497 -24.21 14.85 1.47
C LYS A 497 -23.11 15.55 2.25
N VAL A 498 -21.85 15.07 2.12
CA VAL A 498 -20.69 15.70 2.78
C VAL A 498 -20.51 17.13 2.26
N VAL A 499 -20.58 17.33 0.93
CA VAL A 499 -20.49 18.64 0.28
C VAL A 499 -21.58 19.56 0.83
N GLU A 500 -22.84 19.10 0.85
CA GLU A 500 -23.96 19.90 1.32
C GLU A 500 -23.83 20.30 2.80
N HIS A 501 -23.50 19.33 3.66
CA HIS A 501 -23.35 19.61 5.10
C HIS A 501 -22.23 20.61 5.40
N LEU A 502 -21.15 20.58 4.62
CA LEU A 502 -19.95 21.40 4.88
C LEU A 502 -19.86 22.68 4.05
N SER A 503 -20.78 22.90 3.09
CA SER A 503 -20.77 24.04 2.16
C SER A 503 -20.78 25.43 2.80
N LYS A 504 -21.31 25.58 4.02
CA LYS A 504 -21.31 26.85 4.76
C LYS A 504 -19.99 27.12 5.49
N ARG A 505 -19.18 26.09 5.75
CA ARG A 505 -17.91 26.21 6.47
C ARG A 505 -16.71 26.33 5.53
N PHE A 506 -16.75 25.65 4.40
CA PHE A 506 -15.67 25.59 3.41
C PHE A 506 -16.15 26.14 2.06
N SER A 507 -15.32 26.90 1.41
CA SER A 507 -15.65 27.57 0.14
C SER A 507 -15.87 26.61 -1.02
N ASP A 508 -15.03 25.57 -1.14
CA ASP A 508 -15.15 24.49 -2.14
C ASP A 508 -14.78 23.13 -1.53
N VAL A 509 -15.79 22.51 -0.91
CA VAL A 509 -15.64 21.20 -0.27
C VAL A 509 -15.21 20.14 -1.28
N ARG A 510 -15.73 20.17 -2.52
CA ARG A 510 -15.45 19.14 -3.53
C ARG A 510 -13.98 19.21 -3.98
N GLN A 511 -13.45 20.40 -4.21
CA GLN A 511 -12.04 20.59 -4.52
C GLN A 511 -11.14 20.15 -3.37
N GLN A 512 -11.50 20.49 -2.14
CA GLN A 512 -10.72 20.09 -0.95
C GLN A 512 -10.75 18.57 -0.71
N LEU A 513 -11.89 17.89 -0.94
CA LEU A 513 -11.96 16.43 -0.94
C LEU A 513 -11.01 15.82 -1.98
N ASN A 514 -10.94 16.39 -3.19
CA ASN A 514 -9.99 15.94 -4.20
C ASN A 514 -8.52 16.14 -3.75
N VAL A 515 -8.21 17.25 -3.08
CA VAL A 515 -6.86 17.47 -2.51
C VAL A 515 -6.50 16.40 -1.49
N LEU A 516 -7.41 16.06 -0.58
CA LEU A 516 -7.17 14.98 0.39
C LEU A 516 -7.03 13.61 -0.28
N ALA A 517 -7.80 13.34 -1.35
CA ALA A 517 -7.71 12.11 -2.12
C ALA A 517 -6.39 11.98 -2.89
N GLU A 518 -5.94 13.05 -3.54
CA GLU A 518 -4.65 13.09 -4.25
C GLU A 518 -3.47 12.87 -3.28
N LYS A 519 -3.61 13.33 -2.03
CA LYS A 519 -2.63 13.09 -0.95
C LYS A 519 -2.78 11.71 -0.28
N SER A 520 -3.63 10.83 -0.80
CA SER A 520 -3.89 9.49 -0.25
C SER A 520 -4.38 9.47 1.20
N LEU A 521 -5.05 10.52 1.65
CA LEU A 521 -5.63 10.60 2.99
C LEU A 521 -7.08 10.13 3.04
N ILE A 522 -7.78 10.20 1.90
CA ILE A 522 -9.12 9.65 1.72
C ILE A 522 -9.22 8.96 0.35
N PHE A 523 -10.27 8.18 0.17
CA PHE A 523 -10.66 7.57 -1.10
C PHE A 523 -12.04 8.08 -1.49
N LEU A 524 -12.21 8.40 -2.78
CA LEU A 524 -13.48 8.82 -3.37
C LEU A 524 -13.90 7.71 -4.34
N GLU A 525 -14.70 6.76 -3.84
CA GLU A 525 -15.09 5.57 -4.60
C GLU A 525 -16.60 5.35 -4.49
N ILE A 526 -17.22 5.00 -5.60
CA ILE A 526 -18.69 4.71 -5.68
C ILE A 526 -19.53 5.85 -5.06
N GLY A 527 -19.13 7.12 -5.28
CA GLY A 527 -19.86 8.27 -4.75
C GLY A 527 -19.75 8.49 -3.24
N ARG A 528 -18.84 7.79 -2.55
CA ARG A 528 -18.60 7.90 -1.10
C ARG A 528 -17.22 8.43 -0.79
N VAL A 529 -17.11 9.08 0.37
CA VAL A 529 -15.84 9.43 0.99
C VAL A 529 -15.49 8.33 1.98
N SER A 530 -14.34 7.71 1.81
CA SER A 530 -13.82 6.73 2.79
C SER A 530 -12.40 7.11 3.24
N MET A 531 -12.12 6.90 4.51
CA MET A 531 -10.84 7.15 5.14
C MET A 531 -10.38 5.88 5.83
N HIS A 532 -9.09 5.57 5.72
CA HIS A 532 -8.50 4.41 6.37
C HIS A 532 -8.64 4.49 7.90
N ASP A 533 -8.93 3.37 8.57
CA ASP A 533 -9.26 3.35 10.00
C ASP A 533 -8.15 3.96 10.89
N MET A 534 -6.87 3.78 10.56
CA MET A 534 -5.78 4.43 11.29
C MET A 534 -5.76 5.96 11.13
N LEU A 535 -6.20 6.49 9.99
CA LEU A 535 -6.37 7.94 9.81
C LEU A 535 -7.59 8.46 10.58
N VAL A 536 -8.63 7.65 10.70
CA VAL A 536 -9.79 7.93 11.56
C VAL A 536 -9.35 7.99 13.02
N GLN A 537 -8.55 7.02 13.48
CA GLN A 537 -7.98 7.01 14.83
C GLN A 537 -7.06 8.22 15.07
N LEU A 538 -6.21 8.54 14.08
CA LEU A 538 -5.36 9.76 14.14
C LEU A 538 -6.21 11.01 14.34
N GLY A 539 -7.29 11.19 13.55
CA GLY A 539 -8.21 12.32 13.69
C GLY A 539 -8.83 12.39 15.09
N GLY A 540 -9.27 11.24 15.61
CA GLY A 540 -9.77 11.13 16.99
C GLY A 540 -8.72 11.50 18.05
N ASN A 541 -7.46 11.05 17.88
CA ASN A 541 -6.35 11.39 18.78
C ASN A 541 -6.04 12.89 18.76
N ILE A 542 -6.00 13.50 17.56
CA ILE A 542 -5.75 14.94 17.40
C ILE A 542 -6.82 15.74 18.15
N VAL A 543 -8.10 15.38 18.01
CA VAL A 543 -9.20 16.05 18.71
C VAL A 543 -9.09 15.86 20.22
N ARG A 544 -8.73 14.67 20.72
CA ARG A 544 -8.54 14.38 22.15
C ARG A 544 -7.36 15.12 22.78
N LYS A 545 -6.30 15.39 22.01
CA LYS A 545 -5.14 16.18 22.45
C LYS A 545 -5.42 17.70 22.48
N GLN A 546 -6.58 18.15 21.99
CA GLN A 546 -7.13 19.50 22.22
C GLN A 546 -7.56 19.64 23.70
N PRO A 547 -8.18 20.72 24.17
CA PRO A 547 -8.37 20.98 25.60
C PRO A 547 -8.74 19.75 26.43
N THR A 548 -8.24 19.71 27.66
CA THR A 548 -8.38 18.57 28.60
C THR A 548 -9.83 18.20 28.91
N GLU A 549 -10.72 19.18 28.93
CA GLU A 549 -12.15 18.99 29.21
C GLU A 549 -12.88 18.51 27.93
N PRO A 550 -13.53 17.35 27.94
CA PRO A 550 -14.26 16.83 26.77
C PRO A 550 -15.30 17.83 26.22
N GLY A 551 -16.04 18.52 27.07
CA GLY A 551 -17.07 19.48 26.67
C GLY A 551 -16.55 20.72 25.92
N GLN A 552 -15.25 20.96 25.88
CA GLN A 552 -14.62 22.07 25.16
C GLN A 552 -14.04 21.66 23.82
N ARG A 553 -14.12 20.37 23.44
CA ARG A 553 -13.59 19.85 22.17
C ARG A 553 -14.53 20.11 21.01
N GLN A 554 -13.96 20.19 19.82
CA GLN A 554 -14.73 20.40 18.59
C GLN A 554 -15.64 19.20 18.25
N PHE A 555 -15.15 17.97 18.45
CA PHE A 555 -15.90 16.75 18.24
C PHE A 555 -15.86 15.85 19.47
N LEU A 556 -17.01 15.29 19.81
CA LEU A 556 -17.15 14.24 20.82
C LEU A 556 -17.42 12.91 20.11
N VAL A 557 -16.46 12.00 20.17
CA VAL A 557 -16.50 10.70 19.49
C VAL A 557 -16.22 9.51 20.43
N ASP A 558 -15.67 9.77 21.62
CA ASP A 558 -15.45 8.76 22.64
C ASP A 558 -16.72 8.51 23.45
N LYS A 559 -17.10 7.22 23.59
CA LYS A 559 -18.33 6.80 24.26
C LYS A 559 -18.40 7.28 25.72
N ARG A 560 -17.29 7.16 26.48
CA ARG A 560 -17.26 7.51 27.91
C ARG A 560 -17.39 9.02 28.07
N GLU A 561 -16.60 9.79 27.33
CA GLU A 561 -16.63 11.25 27.34
C GLU A 561 -18.01 11.80 26.94
N ILE A 562 -18.66 11.20 25.93
CA ILE A 562 -20.02 11.58 25.52
C ILE A 562 -21.03 11.31 26.63
N CYS A 563 -20.95 10.15 27.30
CA CYS A 563 -21.83 9.82 28.40
C CYS A 563 -21.68 10.80 29.58
N GLU A 564 -20.45 11.16 29.91
CA GLU A 564 -20.14 12.15 30.97
C GLU A 564 -20.71 13.52 30.62
N VAL A 565 -20.40 14.03 29.43
CA VAL A 565 -20.84 15.37 28.98
C VAL A 565 -22.36 15.46 28.84
N LEU A 566 -23.04 14.41 28.38
CA LEU A 566 -24.49 14.42 28.19
C LEU A 566 -25.28 14.07 29.47
N ALA A 567 -24.65 13.47 30.47
CA ALA A 567 -25.23 13.27 31.79
C ALA A 567 -25.22 14.55 32.63
N ASP A 568 -24.17 15.37 32.47
CA ASP A 568 -24.03 16.67 33.15
C ASP A 568 -24.53 17.81 32.25
N GLY A 569 -25.66 18.43 32.67
CA GLY A 569 -26.28 19.53 31.92
C GLY A 569 -25.44 20.79 31.78
N SER A 570 -24.29 20.91 32.46
CA SER A 570 -23.39 22.07 32.44
C SER A 570 -22.06 21.84 31.69
N ALA A 571 -21.73 20.59 31.35
CA ALA A 571 -20.42 20.23 30.84
C ALA A 571 -20.18 20.62 29.37
N GLY A 572 -21.23 20.81 28.57
CA GLY A 572 -21.11 21.14 27.14
C GLY A 572 -20.83 22.62 26.89
N SER A 573 -19.97 22.93 25.91
CA SER A 573 -19.59 24.30 25.56
C SER A 573 -19.88 24.67 24.10
N ARG A 574 -19.74 25.96 23.78
CA ARG A 574 -19.86 26.48 22.40
C ARG A 574 -18.84 25.91 21.43
N SER A 575 -17.76 25.29 21.91
CA SER A 575 -16.71 24.69 21.08
C SER A 575 -17.20 23.40 20.36
N VAL A 576 -18.22 22.72 20.92
CA VAL A 576 -18.73 21.46 20.38
C VAL A 576 -19.51 21.70 19.08
N ILE A 577 -19.01 21.15 17.99
CA ILE A 577 -19.62 21.23 16.65
C ILE A 577 -20.32 19.90 16.30
N GLY A 578 -19.78 18.77 16.75
CA GLY A 578 -20.32 17.47 16.42
C GLY A 578 -20.23 16.43 17.53
N ILE A 579 -21.30 15.66 17.71
CA ILE A 579 -21.37 14.52 18.64
C ILE A 579 -21.79 13.28 17.86
N LYS A 580 -20.99 12.20 17.99
CA LYS A 580 -21.24 10.93 17.31
C LYS A 580 -21.13 9.77 18.29
N PHE A 581 -22.28 9.29 18.75
CA PHE A 581 -22.41 8.20 19.70
C PHE A 581 -22.92 6.93 19.06
N TYR A 582 -22.23 5.82 19.34
CA TYR A 582 -22.65 4.45 19.04
C TYR A 582 -22.54 3.60 20.32
N GLY A 583 -23.63 2.99 20.78
CA GLY A 583 -23.59 2.16 21.98
C GLY A 583 -24.96 1.77 22.48
N ASN A 584 -25.02 0.97 23.58
CA ASN A 584 -26.25 0.33 24.05
C ASN A 584 -27.09 1.27 24.94
N LYS A 585 -26.47 2.04 25.81
CA LYS A 585 -27.19 2.93 26.75
C LYS A 585 -26.51 4.29 26.81
N ILE A 586 -27.31 5.34 26.82
CA ILE A 586 -26.88 6.72 27.07
C ILE A 586 -27.94 7.45 27.86
N ASN A 587 -27.53 8.11 28.94
CA ASN A 587 -28.36 9.02 29.70
C ASN A 587 -28.11 10.44 29.21
N VAL A 588 -29.18 11.11 28.79
CA VAL A 588 -29.13 12.49 28.29
C VAL A 588 -29.91 13.37 29.25
N SER A 589 -29.22 14.28 29.90
CA SER A 589 -29.86 15.33 30.74
C SER A 589 -30.74 16.22 29.85
N GLU A 590 -31.85 16.69 30.38
CA GLU A 590 -32.70 17.67 29.65
C GLU A 590 -31.93 18.91 29.20
N ARG A 591 -30.94 19.34 30.00
CA ARG A 591 -30.08 20.51 29.74
C ARG A 591 -28.78 20.22 29.02
N ALA A 592 -28.53 18.98 28.65
CA ALA A 592 -27.23 18.52 28.10
C ALA A 592 -26.71 19.37 26.95
N PHE A 593 -27.58 19.96 26.14
CA PHE A 593 -27.21 20.71 24.93
C PHE A 593 -27.32 22.25 25.08
N GLU A 594 -27.75 22.78 26.24
CA GLU A 594 -27.98 24.21 26.40
C GLU A 594 -26.71 25.05 26.18
N GLY A 595 -25.54 24.56 26.63
CA GLY A 595 -24.24 25.17 26.40
C GLY A 595 -23.68 25.04 24.97
N MET A 596 -24.21 24.11 24.13
CA MET A 596 -23.67 23.75 22.86
C MET A 596 -24.30 24.51 21.69
N SER A 597 -24.27 25.83 21.71
CA SER A 597 -24.95 26.69 20.72
C SER A 597 -24.42 26.55 19.30
N ASN A 598 -23.18 26.02 19.11
CA ASN A 598 -22.56 25.79 17.80
C ASN A 598 -22.69 24.34 17.31
N LEU A 599 -23.46 23.48 17.99
CA LEU A 599 -23.65 22.10 17.59
C LEU A 599 -24.36 22.04 16.22
N GLN A 600 -23.68 21.44 15.22
CA GLN A 600 -24.14 21.31 13.84
C GLN A 600 -24.50 19.88 13.49
N PHE A 601 -23.80 18.90 14.08
CA PHE A 601 -23.93 17.50 13.74
C PHE A 601 -24.16 16.66 14.99
N LEU A 602 -25.35 16.06 15.08
CA LEU A 602 -25.71 15.17 16.19
C LEU A 602 -26.11 13.81 15.65
N ARG A 603 -25.38 12.75 16.06
CA ARG A 603 -25.68 11.36 15.72
C ARG A 603 -25.67 10.51 16.98
N ILE A 604 -26.82 9.96 17.33
CA ILE A 604 -27.02 9.05 18.46
C ILE A 604 -27.67 7.77 17.94
N ARG A 605 -26.89 6.68 17.88
CA ARG A 605 -27.37 5.37 17.45
C ARG A 605 -27.17 4.36 18.56
N GLN A 606 -28.26 3.85 19.08
CA GLN A 606 -28.28 2.81 20.10
C GLN A 606 -28.48 1.45 19.45
N GLU A 607 -27.76 0.42 19.96
CA GLU A 607 -27.92 -0.97 19.60
C GLU A 607 -28.78 -1.64 20.68
N ARG A 608 -29.67 -2.59 20.29
CA ARG A 608 -30.45 -3.38 21.25
C ARG A 608 -29.72 -4.69 21.54
N ASP A 609 -29.46 -4.95 22.81
CA ASP A 609 -29.03 -6.25 23.31
C ASP A 609 -30.26 -7.08 23.77
N GLY A 610 -30.94 -7.71 22.81
CA GLY A 610 -32.02 -8.67 23.14
C GLY A 610 -33.42 -8.11 23.34
N GLU A 611 -34.42 -9.01 23.36
CA GLU A 611 -35.82 -8.75 23.67
C GLU A 611 -35.97 -8.52 25.19
N GLY A 612 -36.24 -7.32 25.62
CA GLY A 612 -36.64 -7.05 27.01
C GLY A 612 -36.19 -5.74 27.64
N ASP A 613 -35.25 -5.02 27.08
CA ASP A 613 -34.80 -3.74 27.67
C ASP A 613 -35.80 -2.61 27.35
N THR A 614 -36.68 -2.30 28.32
CA THR A 614 -37.48 -1.06 28.34
C THR A 614 -36.52 0.11 28.56
N PHE A 615 -36.36 0.90 27.50
CA PHE A 615 -35.57 2.14 27.56
C PHE A 615 -36.25 3.15 28.48
N HIS A 616 -35.72 3.32 29.68
CA HIS A 616 -36.01 4.47 30.53
C HIS A 616 -35.07 5.60 30.12
N LEU A 617 -35.29 6.27 28.99
CA LEU A 617 -34.80 7.61 28.76
C LEU A 617 -35.72 8.54 29.54
N PHE A 618 -35.23 9.04 30.67
CA PHE A 618 -35.88 10.10 31.41
C PHE A 618 -35.77 11.38 30.57
N GLY A 619 -36.89 11.88 30.04
CA GLY A 619 -36.99 13.16 29.34
C GLY A 619 -36.10 13.24 28.07
N GLY A 620 -36.58 13.89 27.04
CA GLY A 620 -35.71 14.25 25.91
C GLY A 620 -35.01 15.57 26.18
N PRO A 621 -34.13 16.06 25.30
CA PRO A 621 -33.49 17.35 25.45
C PRO A 621 -34.49 18.48 25.37
N SER A 622 -34.37 19.45 26.28
CA SER A 622 -35.21 20.68 26.28
C SER A 622 -34.85 21.59 25.10
N TYR A 623 -33.58 21.53 24.65
CA TYR A 623 -33.05 22.41 23.61
C TYR A 623 -32.00 21.70 22.75
N LEU A 624 -32.02 21.99 21.44
CA LEU A 624 -30.95 21.70 20.50
C LEU A 624 -30.57 22.98 19.72
N SER A 625 -29.29 23.05 19.33
CA SER A 625 -28.74 24.20 18.67
C SER A 625 -29.48 24.62 17.39
N ARG A 626 -29.64 25.95 17.20
CA ARG A 626 -30.15 26.52 15.94
C ARG A 626 -29.22 26.33 14.77
N GLN A 627 -27.94 26.00 15.02
CA GLN A 627 -26.96 25.72 13.98
C GLN A 627 -27.02 24.27 13.47
N LEU A 628 -27.97 23.47 13.98
CA LEU A 628 -28.08 22.05 13.65
C LEU A 628 -28.37 21.83 12.15
N ARG A 629 -27.51 21.05 11.49
CA ARG A 629 -27.61 20.68 10.07
C ARG A 629 -27.92 19.22 9.86
N LEU A 630 -27.46 18.35 10.77
CA LEU A 630 -27.75 16.92 10.76
C LEU A 630 -28.21 16.47 12.14
N LEU A 631 -29.38 15.82 12.16
CA LEU A 631 -29.91 15.13 13.32
C LEU A 631 -30.18 13.68 12.94
N ASP A 632 -29.42 12.75 13.51
CA ASP A 632 -29.56 11.31 13.33
C ASP A 632 -29.70 10.67 14.72
N TRP A 633 -30.95 10.40 15.13
CA TRP A 633 -31.23 9.87 16.45
C TRP A 633 -32.15 8.65 16.37
N LYS A 634 -31.58 7.46 16.56
CA LYS A 634 -32.34 6.21 16.63
C LYS A 634 -33.00 6.04 18.01
N TYR A 635 -34.26 5.67 18.04
CA TYR A 635 -35.09 5.56 19.25
C TYR A 635 -35.32 6.92 19.97
N PHE A 636 -35.48 8.00 19.22
CA PHE A 636 -35.80 9.32 19.80
C PHE A 636 -36.98 9.25 20.74
N PRO A 637 -36.88 9.76 22.00
CA PRO A 637 -37.82 9.45 23.08
C PRO A 637 -39.09 10.30 23.07
N MET A 638 -39.07 11.46 22.39
CA MET A 638 -40.14 12.45 22.44
C MET A 638 -41.16 12.27 21.34
N THR A 639 -42.38 12.77 21.57
CA THR A 639 -43.47 12.72 20.59
C THR A 639 -43.41 13.82 19.54
N CYS A 640 -42.58 14.86 19.75
CA CYS A 640 -42.47 16.00 18.86
C CYS A 640 -41.04 16.63 19.00
N LEU A 641 -40.56 17.32 17.95
CA LEU A 641 -39.23 17.98 17.90
C LEU A 641 -39.29 19.42 18.45
N HIS A 642 -40.00 19.66 19.58
CA HIS A 642 -40.06 20.97 20.17
C HIS A 642 -38.70 21.49 20.68
N CYS A 643 -37.75 20.61 20.95
CA CYS A 643 -36.36 20.93 21.30
C CYS A 643 -35.60 21.66 20.18
N ILE A 644 -36.10 21.66 18.93
CA ILE A 644 -35.53 22.39 17.79
C ILE A 644 -36.51 23.52 17.42
N PRO A 645 -36.45 24.68 18.05
CA PRO A 645 -37.41 25.74 17.80
C PRO A 645 -37.33 26.35 16.41
N ASN A 646 -36.09 26.42 15.83
CA ASN A 646 -35.82 27.00 14.54
C ASN A 646 -34.98 26.01 13.68
N PRO A 647 -35.63 25.13 12.91
CA PRO A 647 -34.93 24.10 12.10
C PRO A 647 -34.47 24.60 10.71
N GLU A 648 -34.36 25.91 10.51
CA GLU A 648 -34.05 26.53 9.20
C GLU A 648 -32.74 26.03 8.56
N LEU A 649 -31.74 25.70 9.38
CA LEU A 649 -30.44 25.22 8.90
C LEU A 649 -30.38 23.71 8.78
N LEU A 650 -31.44 22.99 9.17
CA LEU A 650 -31.47 21.53 9.12
C LEU A 650 -31.49 21.05 7.67
N VAL A 651 -30.53 20.17 7.33
CA VAL A 651 -30.35 19.62 6.00
C VAL A 651 -30.77 18.14 5.94
N GLU A 652 -30.48 17.41 7.01
CA GLU A 652 -30.78 15.98 7.10
C GLU A 652 -31.39 15.60 8.45
N LEU A 653 -32.51 14.88 8.42
CA LEU A 653 -33.24 14.38 9.58
C LEU A 653 -33.39 12.87 9.47
N ILE A 654 -32.81 12.11 10.40
CA ILE A 654 -32.88 10.66 10.47
C ILE A 654 -33.38 10.24 11.85
N MET A 655 -34.56 9.66 11.91
CA MET A 655 -35.26 9.24 13.13
C MET A 655 -35.79 7.81 12.97
N PHE A 656 -34.93 6.81 13.24
CA PHE A 656 -35.37 5.41 13.15
C PHE A 656 -36.02 4.96 14.46
N CYS A 657 -37.15 4.24 14.36
CA CYS A 657 -37.87 3.67 15.50
C CYS A 657 -38.20 4.72 16.59
N SER A 658 -38.49 5.95 16.20
CA SER A 658 -38.77 7.03 17.13
C SER A 658 -40.16 6.94 17.74
N LYS A 659 -40.38 7.61 18.89
CA LYS A 659 -41.71 7.78 19.51
C LYS A 659 -42.49 8.96 18.94
N LEU A 660 -41.98 9.62 17.89
CA LEU A 660 -42.64 10.76 17.26
C LEU A 660 -44.07 10.47 16.85
N GLU A 661 -45.00 11.34 17.20
CA GLU A 661 -46.34 11.39 16.70
C GLU A 661 -46.49 12.45 15.60
N LYS A 662 -45.74 13.53 15.71
CA LYS A 662 -45.60 14.62 14.72
C LYS A 662 -44.18 15.16 14.75
N LEU A 663 -43.77 15.82 13.65
CA LEU A 663 -42.42 16.39 13.61
C LEU A 663 -42.32 17.68 14.42
N TRP A 664 -43.08 18.70 14.08
CA TRP A 664 -43.17 19.98 14.82
C TRP A 664 -44.60 20.42 14.99
N GLU A 665 -44.81 21.35 15.91
CA GLU A 665 -46.07 22.07 16.05
C GLU A 665 -46.06 23.31 15.16
N GLY A 666 -47.14 23.47 14.41
CA GLY A 666 -47.31 24.60 13.47
C GLY A 666 -46.32 24.54 12.29
N THR A 667 -46.31 25.59 11.50
CA THR A 667 -45.50 25.71 10.30
C THR A 667 -44.10 26.17 10.70
N LYS A 668 -43.07 25.44 10.23
CA LYS A 668 -41.64 25.74 10.41
C LYS A 668 -40.97 25.97 9.06
N LEU A 669 -39.97 26.84 8.99
CA LEU A 669 -39.20 27.05 7.79
C LEU A 669 -38.15 25.90 7.62
N LEU A 670 -38.34 25.08 6.58
CA LEU A 670 -37.54 23.89 6.29
C LEU A 670 -36.93 23.93 4.89
N SER A 671 -36.65 25.13 4.37
CA SER A 671 -36.17 25.35 3.01
C SER A 671 -34.84 24.65 2.70
N ASN A 672 -34.00 24.39 3.70
CA ASN A 672 -32.72 23.69 3.54
C ASN A 672 -32.84 22.17 3.73
N LEU A 673 -33.99 21.62 4.14
CA LEU A 673 -34.17 20.20 4.44
C LEU A 673 -34.24 19.39 3.14
N LYS A 674 -33.23 18.51 2.92
CA LYS A 674 -33.10 17.71 1.70
C LYS A 674 -33.38 16.23 1.93
N TRP A 675 -33.01 15.69 3.08
CA TRP A 675 -33.11 14.25 3.36
C TRP A 675 -33.84 13.99 4.66
N VAL A 676 -34.96 13.26 4.58
CA VAL A 676 -35.79 12.87 5.73
C VAL A 676 -35.98 11.36 5.72
N ARG A 677 -35.60 10.69 6.80
CA ARG A 677 -35.74 9.26 7.02
C ARG A 677 -36.33 8.99 8.38
N LEU A 678 -37.57 8.51 8.42
CA LEU A 678 -38.36 8.27 9.64
C LEU A 678 -38.76 6.81 9.79
N ARG A 679 -37.95 5.88 9.29
CA ARG A 679 -38.28 4.46 9.24
C ARG A 679 -38.73 3.90 10.60
N ASP A 680 -39.75 3.05 10.58
CA ASP A 680 -40.29 2.33 11.73
C ASP A 680 -40.72 3.22 12.90
N SER A 681 -40.99 4.51 12.65
CA SER A 681 -41.60 5.42 13.61
C SER A 681 -43.13 5.17 13.65
N LYS A 682 -43.50 4.07 14.31
CA LYS A 682 -44.85 3.50 14.27
C LYS A 682 -45.95 4.44 14.79
N ASN A 683 -45.59 5.38 15.68
CA ASN A 683 -46.54 6.34 16.28
C ASN A 683 -46.76 7.59 15.42
N LEU A 684 -45.98 7.78 14.35
CA LEU A 684 -46.04 8.97 13.51
C LEU A 684 -47.37 9.07 12.77
N LYS A 685 -48.16 10.07 13.07
CA LYS A 685 -49.51 10.32 12.53
C LYS A 685 -49.52 11.48 11.52
N ASP A 686 -48.65 12.47 11.74
CA ASP A 686 -48.66 13.73 10.99
C ASP A 686 -47.25 14.19 10.58
N VAL A 687 -47.12 14.52 9.30
CA VAL A 687 -45.92 15.11 8.68
C VAL A 687 -46.23 16.44 7.98
N SER A 688 -47.34 17.10 8.34
CA SER A 688 -47.79 18.36 7.74
C SER A 688 -46.76 19.49 7.83
N SER A 689 -45.91 19.48 8.85
CA SER A 689 -44.80 20.42 8.98
C SER A 689 -43.75 20.36 7.84
N LEU A 690 -43.70 19.30 7.02
CA LEU A 690 -42.88 19.24 5.82
C LEU A 690 -43.43 20.10 4.67
N SER A 691 -44.51 20.83 4.86
CA SER A 691 -45.14 21.70 3.84
C SER A 691 -44.22 22.78 3.27
N THR A 692 -43.22 23.19 4.01
CA THR A 692 -42.22 24.22 3.62
C THR A 692 -40.88 23.65 3.14
N ALA A 693 -40.75 22.31 3.09
CA ALA A 693 -39.54 21.61 2.69
C ALA A 693 -39.41 21.51 1.16
N THR A 694 -39.29 22.65 0.47
CA THR A 694 -39.26 22.73 -1.00
C THR A 694 -38.00 22.12 -1.62
N SER A 695 -36.91 22.03 -0.85
CA SER A 695 -35.64 21.43 -1.30
C SER A 695 -35.55 19.91 -1.07
N LEU A 696 -36.64 19.27 -0.63
CA LEU A 696 -36.65 17.84 -0.26
C LEU A 696 -36.30 16.95 -1.46
N GLN A 697 -35.31 16.09 -1.29
CA GLN A 697 -34.80 15.14 -2.29
C GLN A 697 -35.14 13.68 -1.92
N GLU A 698 -35.18 13.37 -0.63
CA GLU A 698 -35.47 12.02 -0.12
C GLU A 698 -36.46 12.08 1.04
N LEU A 699 -37.54 11.29 0.95
CA LEU A 699 -38.49 11.07 2.03
C LEU A 699 -38.72 9.58 2.22
N ASP A 700 -38.24 9.04 3.34
CA ASP A 700 -38.42 7.63 3.69
C ASP A 700 -39.23 7.48 4.96
N LEU A 701 -40.47 7.03 4.76
CA LEU A 701 -41.49 6.79 5.81
C LEU A 701 -41.77 5.30 5.99
N THR A 702 -40.88 4.42 5.51
CA THR A 702 -41.06 2.97 5.61
C THR A 702 -41.39 2.55 7.05
N GLY A 703 -42.48 1.78 7.23
CA GLY A 703 -42.86 1.26 8.54
C GLY A 703 -43.57 2.27 9.47
N CYS A 704 -43.94 3.47 8.99
CA CYS A 704 -44.74 4.44 9.76
C CYS A 704 -46.22 4.02 9.74
N SER A 705 -46.58 2.99 10.52
CA SER A 705 -47.88 2.32 10.46
C SER A 705 -49.09 3.18 10.88
N SER A 706 -48.87 4.23 11.68
CA SER A 706 -49.93 5.15 12.12
C SER A 706 -50.13 6.38 11.23
N LEU A 707 -49.35 6.52 10.17
CA LEU A 707 -49.42 7.67 9.25
C LEU A 707 -50.70 7.58 8.42
N VAL A 708 -51.59 8.60 8.53
CA VAL A 708 -52.92 8.60 7.89
C VAL A 708 -52.85 9.25 6.50
N LYS A 709 -52.13 10.34 6.35
CA LYS A 709 -52.06 11.10 5.08
C LYS A 709 -50.75 11.86 4.94
N LEU A 710 -50.37 12.14 3.69
CA LEU A 710 -49.34 13.11 3.35
C LEU A 710 -49.95 14.51 3.15
N PRO A 711 -49.26 15.61 3.48
CA PRO A 711 -49.74 16.96 3.21
C PRO A 711 -49.84 17.22 1.70
N TYR A 712 -50.86 17.95 1.26
CA TYR A 712 -51.02 18.37 -0.15
C TYR A 712 -49.77 19.11 -0.67
N SER A 713 -49.15 19.92 0.17
CA SER A 713 -47.91 20.69 -0.12
C SER A 713 -46.68 19.86 -0.43
N ILE A 714 -46.71 18.52 -0.27
CA ILE A 714 -45.59 17.65 -0.69
C ILE A 714 -45.31 17.78 -2.21
N GLY A 715 -46.32 18.18 -2.99
CA GLY A 715 -46.17 18.48 -4.41
C GLY A 715 -45.27 19.66 -4.73
N ASN A 716 -44.96 20.51 -3.74
CA ASN A 716 -44.01 21.65 -3.86
C ASN A 716 -42.57 21.19 -3.79
N ALA A 717 -42.28 19.95 -3.36
CA ALA A 717 -40.94 19.37 -3.34
C ALA A 717 -40.56 18.85 -4.73
N THR A 718 -40.39 19.74 -5.69
CA THR A 718 -40.11 19.43 -7.10
C THR A 718 -38.78 18.73 -7.34
N ASN A 719 -37.89 18.71 -6.34
CA ASN A 719 -36.59 18.03 -6.36
C ASN A 719 -36.62 16.64 -5.72
N LEU A 720 -37.79 16.10 -5.40
CA LEU A 720 -37.94 14.81 -4.75
C LEU A 720 -37.49 13.68 -5.70
N GLN A 721 -36.45 12.94 -5.32
CA GLN A 721 -35.84 11.84 -6.09
C GLN A 721 -36.23 10.47 -5.52
N PHE A 722 -36.49 10.40 -4.21
CA PHE A 722 -36.83 9.16 -3.53
C PHE A 722 -37.98 9.35 -2.55
N LEU A 723 -39.01 8.54 -2.71
CA LEU A 723 -40.16 8.45 -1.78
C LEU A 723 -40.42 6.98 -1.44
N SER A 724 -40.42 6.64 -0.15
CA SER A 724 -40.82 5.31 0.33
C SER A 724 -41.93 5.38 1.36
N LEU A 725 -43.03 4.70 1.08
CA LEU A 725 -44.23 4.57 1.92
C LEU A 725 -44.52 3.10 2.26
N ARG A 726 -43.48 2.24 2.17
CA ARG A 726 -43.65 0.79 2.46
C ARG A 726 -44.17 0.58 3.88
N SER A 727 -45.12 -0.32 4.04
CA SER A 727 -45.67 -0.70 5.35
C SER A 727 -46.27 0.46 6.15
N CYS A 728 -46.78 1.51 5.48
CA CYS A 728 -47.62 2.55 6.09
C CYS A 728 -49.08 2.07 6.06
N SER A 729 -49.45 1.19 6.97
CA SER A 729 -50.76 0.46 6.92
C SER A 729 -51.98 1.34 7.13
N SER A 730 -51.84 2.48 7.81
CA SER A 730 -52.98 3.43 8.05
C SER A 730 -53.09 4.51 6.97
N LEU A 731 -52.22 4.52 5.94
CA LEU A 731 -52.26 5.53 4.89
C LEU A 731 -53.44 5.26 3.96
N VAL A 732 -54.44 6.19 3.92
CA VAL A 732 -55.67 6.03 3.19
C VAL A 732 -55.53 6.46 1.73
N GLU A 733 -54.94 7.61 1.49
CA GLU A 733 -54.82 8.20 0.16
C GLU A 733 -53.54 9.02 -0.02
N LEU A 734 -53.10 9.17 -1.27
CA LEU A 734 -52.04 10.07 -1.65
C LEU A 734 -52.60 11.37 -2.19
N PRO A 735 -52.06 12.54 -1.81
CA PRO A 735 -52.52 13.82 -2.35
C PRO A 735 -52.29 13.88 -3.85
N SER A 736 -53.28 14.40 -4.61
CA SER A 736 -53.17 14.52 -6.08
C SER A 736 -51.96 15.36 -6.53
N SER A 737 -51.55 16.33 -5.72
CA SER A 737 -50.35 17.15 -5.93
C SER A 737 -49.03 16.37 -5.97
N ILE A 738 -48.99 15.13 -5.49
CA ILE A 738 -47.76 14.31 -5.48
C ILE A 738 -47.24 14.07 -6.89
N GLY A 739 -48.14 14.09 -7.91
CA GLY A 739 -47.77 13.99 -9.32
C GLY A 739 -46.79 15.09 -9.78
N ASN A 740 -46.83 16.27 -9.15
CA ASN A 740 -45.91 17.37 -9.47
C ASN A 740 -44.49 17.11 -8.93
N ALA A 741 -44.39 16.44 -7.79
CA ALA A 741 -43.09 16.05 -7.18
C ALA A 741 -42.47 14.83 -7.91
N ILE A 742 -43.30 13.96 -8.50
CA ILE A 742 -42.88 12.64 -9.04
C ILE A 742 -42.34 12.72 -10.47
N ARG A 743 -42.48 13.84 -11.20
CA ARG A 743 -42.04 13.96 -12.61
C ARG A 743 -40.58 13.58 -12.90
N ASN A 744 -39.74 13.49 -11.86
CA ASN A 744 -38.29 13.15 -11.96
C ASN A 744 -37.93 11.85 -11.20
N LEU A 745 -38.90 11.01 -10.81
CA LEU A 745 -38.63 9.81 -9.99
C LEU A 745 -38.17 8.62 -10.84
N GLU A 746 -36.92 8.28 -10.73
CA GLU A 746 -36.33 7.06 -11.28
C GLU A 746 -36.68 5.79 -10.48
N MET A 747 -37.64 5.64 -9.70
CA MET A 747 -38.08 4.34 -9.13
C MET A 747 -39.10 4.47 -7.99
N LEU A 748 -40.35 4.20 -8.29
CA LEU A 748 -41.29 3.56 -7.33
C LEU A 748 -40.87 2.09 -7.17
N LYS A 749 -40.04 1.74 -6.18
CA LYS A 749 -39.82 0.33 -5.83
C LYS A 749 -41.08 -0.22 -5.20
N SER A 750 -41.67 -1.14 -5.93
CA SER A 750 -42.88 -1.88 -5.68
C SER A 750 -43.15 -2.24 -4.21
N CYS A 751 -44.30 -1.80 -3.70
CA CYS A 751 -44.94 -2.34 -2.52
C CYS A 751 -45.46 -3.76 -2.81
N GLY A 752 -45.04 -4.74 -1.98
CA GLY A 752 -45.75 -6.02 -1.91
C GLY A 752 -47.18 -5.80 -1.41
N ALA A 753 -48.11 -6.32 -2.13
CA ALA A 753 -49.53 -6.58 -1.89
C ALA A 753 -50.25 -5.82 -0.74
N SER A 754 -50.46 -4.55 -0.89
CA SER A 754 -51.63 -3.74 -0.57
C SER A 754 -51.40 -2.39 -1.25
N CYS A 755 -51.64 -2.38 -2.57
CA CYS A 755 -51.42 -1.26 -3.43
C CYS A 755 -52.47 -0.21 -3.20
N LEU A 756 -52.10 0.96 -2.75
CA LEU A 756 -52.87 2.18 -2.96
C LEU A 756 -52.91 2.46 -4.47
N TYR A 757 -54.11 2.41 -5.04
CA TYR A 757 -54.32 2.77 -6.44
C TYR A 757 -54.07 4.27 -6.64
N TRP A 758 -53.01 4.60 -7.35
CA TRP A 758 -52.84 5.93 -7.94
C TRP A 758 -53.60 5.96 -9.28
N LYS A 759 -54.64 6.80 -9.40
CA LYS A 759 -55.22 7.21 -10.70
C LYS A 759 -54.50 8.50 -11.12
N PRO A 760 -53.80 8.53 -12.25
CA PRO A 760 -53.39 9.78 -12.83
C PRO A 760 -54.59 10.64 -13.19
N PRO A 761 -54.50 11.99 -13.14
CA PRO A 761 -55.55 12.91 -13.54
C PRO A 761 -55.95 12.74 -14.99
#